data_f0d9e047a0f500eacacdd5670c1ff0f8
#
_entry.id   f0d9e047a0f500eacacdd5670c1ff0f8
#
_cell.length_a   1.000
_cell.length_b   1.000
_cell.length_c   1.000
_cell.angle_alpha   90.00
_cell.angle_beta   90.00
_cell.angle_gamma   90.00
#
_symmetry.space_group_name_H-M   'P 1'
#
loop_
_entity.id
_entity.type
_entity.pdbx_description
1 polymer ?
#
loop_
_entity_poly.entity_id
_entity_poly.type
_entity_poly.pdbx_seq_one_letter_code
_entity_poly.pdbx_strand_id
1 'polypeptide(L)'
;MMIRAVCCLLALLCASLPAAAAPEPRIGLVLSGGGARGLAHIGVLRVLEELHVPVHAITATSMGSIVGGAYASGLGVDEMQARVLKIDWNDLFQDDPPREQRPMRRRQDDRRPLVNATLGYGGGQFKLPKGAVNGQKLGIFLRQLVSNAEDIERFDALPVPFRAVATDLVNGQMKVFDRGDLALAMRASMSVPSAFAPVEIDNHLYVDGGLTRNLPVDIARQMGVDVIIAVNLGTPLLPREDLQSLLGVTVQMISILTEQNVQASLGQLDKRRDVLVLPQLDGISSADFSKAREAIAAGEAATRAAAAQLRRYSIAPERWTAWSAARTQHRPPITQIDEVVVEGLERVNPAVARDVLNPPKGAGVGREELERHVGELYGYGDFERIDYRVRREGGKDLAIVDAVEKSWGPTYLRFGLGLSSEANGDATYGLRASALTTWINPLGAEWRTDLLFGSTQSVGTEFYQPLVPGGAYYLAPWAEFRNRDMSIFVNDDRVARYRVKTLTAGLDFGMTLGDRAELRFGAYRGTTRDDVDVGLTLFPEVSRDDGGLRLRLAYDTLNSLDFPHQGSRGLFEVTDSLGSFGAEQDYLRTQLDWTTAWTFGKGTLLATFSYGDTVSGRLPFDEQFVLGGIGRLSGYRTEQLRGERMLFGRLAYLQRLGEVARMPYYFGGTLEYGRMWQNARQESILDQGQDHSSASLMFGIDSFLGPAFLSYGIGDDGQQNVYLLLGRPW
;
A
#
# COMPACT_ATOMS: atom_id res chain seq x y z
N MET A 1 -57.23 -8.94 73.94
CA MET A 1 -56.64 -7.69 73.31
C MET A 1 -55.21 -7.90 72.83
N MET A 2 -54.39 -8.70 73.43
CA MET A 2 -52.96 -8.92 73.03
C MET A 2 -52.78 -9.65 71.67
N ILE A 3 -53.63 -10.60 71.31
CA ILE A 3 -53.50 -11.40 70.08
C ILE A 3 -53.77 -10.53 68.82
N ARG A 4 -54.68 -9.55 68.87
CA ARG A 4 -54.92 -8.62 67.73
C ARG A 4 -53.76 -7.63 67.52
N ALA A 5 -53.07 -7.22 68.57
CA ALA A 5 -51.89 -6.33 68.45
C ALA A 5 -50.68 -7.06 67.84
N VAL A 6 -50.48 -8.34 68.17
CA VAL A 6 -49.38 -9.14 67.61
C VAL A 6 -49.61 -9.46 66.11
N CYS A 7 -50.85 -9.72 65.71
CA CYS A 7 -51.20 -9.93 64.31
C CYS A 7 -51.05 -8.65 63.45
N CYS A 8 -51.34 -7.47 64.03
CA CYS A 8 -51.13 -6.19 63.33
C CYS A 8 -49.60 -5.85 63.24
N LEU A 9 -48.81 -6.17 64.26
CA LEU A 9 -47.36 -5.96 64.21
C LEU A 9 -46.67 -6.91 63.22
N LEU A 10 -47.09 -8.17 63.13
CA LEU A 10 -46.62 -9.11 62.13
C LEU A 10 -47.06 -8.74 60.69
N ALA A 11 -48.24 -8.20 60.49
CA ALA A 11 -48.70 -7.69 59.21
C ALA A 11 -47.95 -6.42 58.77
N LEU A 12 -47.55 -5.55 59.68
CA LEU A 12 -46.69 -4.38 59.43
C LEU A 12 -45.21 -4.77 59.15
N LEU A 13 -44.69 -5.82 59.78
CA LEU A 13 -43.38 -6.36 59.49
C LEU A 13 -43.29 -7.08 58.14
N CYS A 14 -44.36 -7.71 57.69
CA CYS A 14 -44.44 -8.30 56.33
C CYS A 14 -44.61 -7.26 55.22
N ALA A 15 -45.12 -6.06 55.53
CA ALA A 15 -45.29 -4.97 54.57
C ALA A 15 -44.01 -4.18 54.28
N SER A 16 -42.91 -4.40 55.05
CA SER A 16 -41.64 -3.70 54.96
C SER A 16 -40.50 -4.56 54.39
N LEU A 17 -40.83 -5.73 53.78
CA LEU A 17 -39.84 -6.40 52.92
C LEU A 17 -39.64 -5.52 51.68
N PRO A 18 -38.45 -4.98 51.45
CA PRO A 18 -38.17 -4.28 50.20
C PRO A 18 -38.57 -5.22 49.08
N ALA A 19 -39.51 -4.85 48.24
CA ALA A 19 -39.78 -5.57 47.02
C ALA A 19 -38.41 -5.80 46.31
N ALA A 20 -37.96 -7.05 46.22
CA ALA A 20 -36.75 -7.34 45.50
C ALA A 20 -36.92 -6.72 44.12
N ALA A 21 -36.17 -5.65 43.86
CA ALA A 21 -36.20 -5.00 42.54
C ALA A 21 -35.99 -6.09 41.52
N ALA A 22 -36.94 -6.21 40.56
CA ALA A 22 -36.78 -7.17 39.50
C ALA A 22 -35.38 -7.01 38.88
N PRO A 23 -34.64 -8.09 38.62
CA PRO A 23 -33.32 -7.99 38.10
C PRO A 23 -33.37 -7.15 36.82
N GLU A 24 -32.46 -6.20 36.68
CA GLU A 24 -32.40 -5.36 35.48
C GLU A 24 -32.17 -6.23 34.26
N PRO A 25 -32.87 -5.94 33.15
CA PRO A 25 -32.72 -6.75 31.95
C PRO A 25 -31.29 -6.64 31.38
N ARG A 26 -30.72 -7.76 31.03
CA ARG A 26 -29.44 -7.78 30.30
C ARG A 26 -29.66 -7.34 28.86
N ILE A 27 -28.96 -6.29 28.44
CA ILE A 27 -29.12 -5.67 27.11
C ILE A 27 -28.03 -6.17 26.17
N GLY A 28 -28.44 -6.76 25.05
CA GLY A 28 -27.58 -7.11 23.94
C GLY A 28 -27.64 -6.05 22.83
N LEU A 29 -26.48 -5.64 22.35
CA LEU A 29 -26.37 -4.78 21.18
C LEU A 29 -25.98 -5.62 19.97
N VAL A 30 -26.78 -5.53 18.90
CA VAL A 30 -26.58 -6.27 17.66
C VAL A 30 -26.27 -5.29 16.54
N LEU A 31 -25.07 -5.39 15.96
CA LEU A 31 -24.56 -4.46 14.95
C LEU A 31 -24.41 -5.16 13.60
N SER A 32 -25.15 -4.69 12.58
CA SER A 32 -25.05 -5.26 11.23
C SER A 32 -23.76 -4.85 10.51
N GLY A 33 -23.37 -5.61 9.49
CA GLY A 33 -22.38 -5.18 8.50
C GLY A 33 -22.94 -4.10 7.57
N GLY A 34 -22.05 -3.45 6.81
CA GLY A 34 -22.46 -2.43 5.86
C GLY A 34 -21.31 -1.58 5.29
N GLY A 35 -20.06 -1.98 5.42
CA GLY A 35 -18.91 -1.20 4.96
C GLY A 35 -18.87 0.20 5.58
N ALA A 36 -18.63 1.25 4.79
CA ALA A 36 -18.60 2.64 5.26
C ALA A 36 -19.88 3.08 5.99
N ARG A 37 -21.03 2.54 5.62
CA ARG A 37 -22.33 2.77 6.31
C ARG A 37 -22.25 2.34 7.79
N GLY A 38 -21.40 1.36 8.11
CA GLY A 38 -21.21 0.85 9.46
C GLY A 38 -20.61 1.86 10.43
N LEU A 39 -20.03 2.95 9.95
CA LEU A 39 -19.57 4.04 10.81
C LEU A 39 -20.74 4.73 11.54
N ALA A 40 -21.98 4.55 11.10
CA ALA A 40 -23.18 4.97 11.83
C ALA A 40 -23.29 4.35 13.22
N HIS A 41 -22.73 3.15 13.44
CA HIS A 41 -22.72 2.50 14.75
C HIS A 41 -22.01 3.33 15.82
N ILE A 42 -21.02 4.17 15.46
CA ILE A 42 -20.35 5.08 16.37
C ILE A 42 -21.33 6.11 16.92
N GLY A 43 -22.17 6.67 16.05
CA GLY A 43 -23.25 7.59 16.46
C GLY A 43 -24.31 6.92 17.33
N VAL A 44 -24.63 5.66 17.04
CA VAL A 44 -25.54 4.87 17.89
C VAL A 44 -24.97 4.71 19.29
N LEU A 45 -23.72 4.28 19.42
CA LEU A 45 -23.06 4.10 20.71
C LEU A 45 -23.01 5.41 21.52
N ARG A 46 -22.74 6.54 20.86
CA ARG A 46 -22.76 7.85 21.52
C ARG A 46 -24.08 8.16 22.17
N VAL A 47 -25.19 7.98 21.46
CA VAL A 47 -26.52 8.26 21.98
C VAL A 47 -26.94 7.26 23.06
N LEU A 48 -26.52 5.98 22.98
CA LEU A 48 -26.73 5.01 24.07
C LEU A 48 -26.01 5.44 25.34
N GLU A 49 -24.77 5.95 25.23
CA GLU A 49 -24.03 6.50 26.38
C GLU A 49 -24.70 7.75 26.95
N GLU A 50 -25.15 8.68 26.11
CA GLU A 50 -25.91 9.87 26.53
C GLU A 50 -27.22 9.52 27.27
N LEU A 51 -27.88 8.45 26.84
CA LEU A 51 -29.11 7.97 27.47
C LEU A 51 -28.86 7.07 28.67
N HIS A 52 -27.61 6.82 29.06
CA HIS A 52 -27.21 5.91 30.13
C HIS A 52 -27.77 4.49 29.97
N VAL A 53 -27.76 3.97 28.73
CA VAL A 53 -28.22 2.61 28.43
C VAL A 53 -26.99 1.67 28.45
N PRO A 54 -26.85 0.78 29.46
CA PRO A 54 -25.71 -0.11 29.54
C PRO A 54 -25.81 -1.25 28.54
N VAL A 55 -24.69 -1.61 27.92
CA VAL A 55 -24.59 -2.75 26.99
C VAL A 55 -23.91 -3.91 27.71
N HIS A 56 -24.57 -5.07 27.79
CA HIS A 56 -24.09 -6.23 28.53
C HIS A 56 -23.48 -7.33 27.63
N ALA A 57 -23.77 -7.28 26.34
CA ALA A 57 -23.16 -8.15 25.32
C ALA A 57 -23.29 -7.50 23.95
N ILE A 58 -22.33 -7.79 23.06
CA ILE A 58 -22.35 -7.31 21.67
C ILE A 58 -22.17 -8.48 20.72
N THR A 59 -23.01 -8.54 19.71
CA THR A 59 -22.82 -9.44 18.56
C THR A 59 -22.81 -8.62 17.27
N ALA A 60 -21.85 -8.91 16.38
CA ALA A 60 -21.64 -8.02 15.27
C ALA A 60 -21.04 -8.71 14.04
N THR A 61 -21.26 -8.11 12.89
CA THR A 61 -20.76 -8.58 11.60
C THR A 61 -20.06 -7.45 10.85
N SER A 62 -18.97 -7.77 10.13
CA SER A 62 -18.26 -6.85 9.23
C SER A 62 -17.85 -5.53 9.92
N MET A 63 -18.20 -4.36 9.37
CA MET A 63 -17.92 -3.07 10.03
C MET A 63 -18.55 -2.97 11.41
N GLY A 64 -19.70 -3.60 11.63
CA GLY A 64 -20.28 -3.71 12.96
C GLY A 64 -19.37 -4.44 13.93
N SER A 65 -18.61 -5.45 13.47
CA SER A 65 -17.64 -6.16 14.32
C SER A 65 -16.43 -5.29 14.68
N ILE A 66 -16.04 -4.37 13.79
CA ILE A 66 -14.95 -3.41 14.06
C ILE A 66 -15.38 -2.42 15.15
N VAL A 67 -16.53 -1.76 14.95
CA VAL A 67 -17.05 -0.78 15.91
C VAL A 67 -17.43 -1.45 17.24
N GLY A 68 -18.10 -2.61 17.15
CA GLY A 68 -18.54 -3.37 18.34
C GLY A 68 -17.37 -3.97 19.11
N GLY A 69 -16.36 -4.53 18.42
CA GLY A 69 -15.16 -5.09 19.04
C GLY A 69 -14.29 -4.02 19.69
N ALA A 70 -14.10 -2.87 19.06
CA ALA A 70 -13.42 -1.73 19.61
C ALA A 70 -14.13 -1.20 20.86
N TYR A 71 -15.46 -1.09 20.83
CA TYR A 71 -16.23 -0.70 22.02
C TYR A 71 -16.16 -1.74 23.13
N ALA A 72 -16.24 -3.02 22.77
CA ALA A 72 -16.16 -4.15 23.69
C ALA A 72 -14.80 -4.25 24.39
N SER A 73 -13.71 -3.84 23.71
CA SER A 73 -12.34 -3.78 24.28
C SER A 73 -12.13 -2.63 25.25
N GLY A 74 -13.14 -1.74 25.41
CA GLY A 74 -13.06 -0.59 26.32
C GLY A 74 -12.71 0.75 25.63
N LEU A 75 -12.51 0.77 24.30
CA LEU A 75 -12.23 2.03 23.60
C LEU A 75 -13.41 3.01 23.75
N GLY A 76 -13.11 4.27 24.10
CA GLY A 76 -14.11 5.34 24.21
C GLY A 76 -14.68 5.73 22.86
N VAL A 77 -15.98 6.12 22.83
CA VAL A 77 -16.67 6.48 21.57
C VAL A 77 -16.03 7.71 20.92
N ASP A 78 -15.64 8.73 21.71
CA ASP A 78 -15.00 9.92 21.17
C ASP A 78 -13.61 9.64 20.61
N GLU A 79 -12.83 8.79 21.26
CA GLU A 79 -11.52 8.36 20.76
C GLU A 79 -11.66 7.54 19.49
N MET A 80 -12.63 6.61 19.45
CA MET A 80 -12.92 5.81 18.25
C MET A 80 -13.27 6.71 17.07
N GLN A 81 -14.16 7.69 17.28
CA GLN A 81 -14.51 8.65 16.23
C GLN A 81 -13.29 9.47 15.78
N ALA A 82 -12.48 9.97 16.72
CA ALA A 82 -11.30 10.75 16.39
C ALA A 82 -10.31 9.96 15.56
N ARG A 83 -10.08 8.68 15.89
CA ARG A 83 -9.20 7.77 15.12
C ARG A 83 -9.76 7.54 13.73
N VAL A 84 -11.04 7.18 13.59
CA VAL A 84 -11.71 6.89 12.30
C VAL A 84 -11.73 8.10 11.37
N LEU A 85 -11.91 9.32 11.89
CA LEU A 85 -11.94 10.54 11.08
C LEU A 85 -10.56 11.05 10.64
N LYS A 86 -9.47 10.54 11.24
CA LYS A 86 -8.10 10.86 10.84
C LYS A 86 -7.53 9.92 9.77
N ILE A 87 -8.17 8.77 9.54
CA ILE A 87 -7.67 7.77 8.61
C ILE A 87 -7.78 8.26 7.17
N ASP A 88 -6.71 8.07 6.42
CA ASP A 88 -6.79 8.00 4.98
C ASP A 88 -7.24 6.58 4.58
N TRP A 89 -8.54 6.43 4.32
CA TRP A 89 -9.14 5.15 3.96
C TRP A 89 -8.63 4.61 2.62
N ASN A 90 -8.21 5.50 1.71
CA ASN A 90 -7.64 5.08 0.44
C ASN A 90 -6.27 4.42 0.66
N ASP A 91 -5.44 5.00 1.53
CA ASP A 91 -4.16 4.40 1.90
C ASP A 91 -4.33 3.12 2.72
N LEU A 92 -5.31 3.09 3.66
CA LEU A 92 -5.58 1.92 4.51
C LEU A 92 -5.96 0.67 3.70
N PHE A 93 -6.64 0.84 2.57
CA PHE A 93 -7.02 -0.24 1.66
C PHE A 93 -6.00 -0.48 0.53
N GLN A 94 -4.81 0.09 0.65
CA GLN A 94 -3.67 -0.22 -0.22
C GLN A 94 -2.64 -1.02 0.57
N ASP A 95 -2.28 -2.19 0.05
CA ASP A 95 -1.30 -3.06 0.72
C ASP A 95 0.13 -2.62 0.50
N ASP A 96 0.38 -1.79 -0.51
CA ASP A 96 1.72 -1.32 -0.81
C ASP A 96 2.32 -0.57 0.38
N PRO A 97 3.45 -1.04 0.94
CA PRO A 97 4.13 -0.33 2.00
C PRO A 97 4.66 1.00 1.48
N PRO A 98 4.76 2.03 2.32
CA PRO A 98 5.45 3.26 1.97
C PRO A 98 6.80 2.94 1.34
N ARG A 99 7.17 3.66 0.28
CA ARG A 99 8.38 3.37 -0.48
C ARG A 99 9.66 3.40 0.39
N GLU A 100 9.66 4.23 1.41
CA GLU A 100 10.72 4.34 2.41
C GLU A 100 10.88 3.10 3.30
N GLN A 101 9.86 2.25 3.41
CA GLN A 101 9.91 0.96 4.11
C GLN A 101 10.37 -0.19 3.20
N ARG A 102 10.52 0.04 1.89
CA ARG A 102 11.01 -0.99 0.97
C ARG A 102 12.54 -1.02 0.98
N PRO A 103 13.18 -2.19 0.99
CA PRO A 103 14.64 -2.28 0.85
C PRO A 103 15.10 -1.68 -0.49
N MET A 104 16.34 -1.17 -0.53
CA MET A 104 16.90 -0.48 -1.69
C MET A 104 16.74 -1.29 -2.99
N ARG A 105 16.87 -2.61 -2.94
CA ARG A 105 16.68 -3.48 -4.09
C ARG A 105 15.24 -3.39 -4.66
N ARG A 106 14.23 -3.36 -3.80
CA ARG A 106 12.82 -3.21 -4.25
C ARG A 106 12.53 -1.81 -4.77
N ARG A 107 13.17 -0.77 -4.20
CA ARG A 107 13.06 0.60 -4.75
C ARG A 107 13.67 0.71 -6.14
N GLN A 108 14.72 -0.06 -6.46
CA GLN A 108 15.27 -0.12 -7.81
C GLN A 108 14.31 -0.80 -8.80
N ASP A 109 13.47 -1.73 -8.35
CA ASP A 109 12.45 -2.37 -9.18
C ASP A 109 11.40 -1.38 -9.68
N ASP A 110 11.11 -0.33 -8.91
CA ASP A 110 10.17 0.73 -9.31
C ASP A 110 10.63 1.52 -10.54
N ARG A 111 11.92 1.45 -10.90
CA ARG A 111 12.43 2.08 -12.13
C ARG A 111 11.87 1.43 -13.40
N ARG A 112 11.42 0.20 -13.29
CA ARG A 112 10.81 -0.50 -14.41
C ARG A 112 9.34 -0.05 -14.51
N PRO A 113 8.89 0.41 -15.68
CA PRO A 113 7.50 0.81 -15.88
C PRO A 113 6.61 -0.44 -15.91
N LEU A 114 6.24 -0.96 -14.75
CA LEU A 114 5.39 -2.13 -14.59
C LEU A 114 4.11 -1.75 -13.87
N VAL A 115 2.99 -2.31 -14.31
CA VAL A 115 1.70 -2.20 -13.63
C VAL A 115 1.78 -2.97 -12.30
N ASN A 116 1.10 -2.50 -11.27
CA ASN A 116 1.12 -3.11 -9.93
C ASN A 116 0.41 -4.48 -9.86
N ALA A 117 -0.24 -4.94 -10.94
CA ALA A 117 -0.81 -6.27 -11.00
C ALA A 117 0.29 -7.34 -11.15
N THR A 118 0.28 -8.33 -10.26
CA THR A 118 1.25 -9.41 -10.24
C THR A 118 0.56 -10.75 -10.50
N LEU A 119 1.03 -11.48 -11.50
CA LEU A 119 0.64 -12.86 -11.75
C LEU A 119 1.73 -13.77 -11.18
N GLY A 120 1.36 -14.73 -10.37
CA GLY A 120 2.29 -15.70 -9.80
C GLY A 120 2.42 -16.95 -10.66
N TYR A 121 3.59 -17.61 -10.57
CA TYR A 121 3.80 -18.94 -11.10
C TYR A 121 4.52 -19.82 -10.07
N GLY A 122 3.91 -20.91 -9.72
CA GLY A 122 4.46 -21.85 -8.75
C GLY A 122 3.74 -23.20 -8.79
N GLY A 123 4.50 -24.29 -8.58
CA GLY A 123 3.94 -25.64 -8.67
C GLY A 123 3.40 -26.00 -10.04
N GLY A 124 3.93 -25.41 -11.12
CA GLY A 124 3.50 -25.67 -12.51
C GLY A 124 2.22 -24.93 -12.94
N GLN A 125 1.70 -24.01 -12.13
CA GLN A 125 0.45 -23.31 -12.37
C GLN A 125 0.59 -21.79 -12.22
N PHE A 126 -0.19 -21.05 -13.02
CA PHE A 126 -0.38 -19.63 -12.81
C PHE A 126 -1.41 -19.40 -11.71
N LYS A 127 -1.11 -18.46 -10.82
CA LYS A 127 -1.94 -18.13 -9.66
C LYS A 127 -2.14 -16.64 -9.56
N LEU A 128 -3.32 -16.23 -9.13
CA LEU A 128 -3.64 -14.84 -8.80
C LEU A 128 -3.74 -14.66 -7.28
N PRO A 129 -3.54 -13.45 -6.76
CA PRO A 129 -3.91 -13.12 -5.38
C PRO A 129 -5.37 -13.49 -5.09
N LYS A 130 -5.65 -13.94 -3.87
CA LYS A 130 -6.99 -14.38 -3.44
C LYS A 130 -8.00 -13.22 -3.26
N GLY A 131 -7.54 -11.98 -3.28
CA GLY A 131 -8.35 -10.77 -3.16
C GLY A 131 -7.63 -9.56 -3.75
N ALA A 132 -8.35 -8.47 -3.99
CA ALA A 132 -7.76 -7.22 -4.48
C ALA A 132 -6.89 -6.56 -3.41
N VAL A 133 -7.23 -6.74 -2.13
CA VAL A 133 -6.53 -6.19 -0.95
C VAL A 133 -6.26 -7.34 0.03
N ASN A 134 -5.00 -7.54 0.42
CA ASN A 134 -4.63 -8.50 1.45
C ASN A 134 -4.92 -7.97 2.86
N GLY A 135 -4.93 -6.64 3.03
CA GLY A 135 -5.30 -5.94 4.25
C GLY A 135 -4.16 -5.82 5.26
N GLN A 136 -2.91 -5.64 4.80
CA GLN A 136 -1.76 -5.46 5.67
C GLN A 136 -1.90 -4.24 6.61
N LYS A 137 -2.15 -3.06 6.06
CA LYS A 137 -2.35 -1.84 6.85
C LYS A 137 -3.61 -1.90 7.71
N LEU A 138 -4.67 -2.49 7.16
CA LEU A 138 -5.92 -2.70 7.87
C LEU A 138 -5.74 -3.59 9.10
N GLY A 139 -4.97 -4.69 9.01
CA GLY A 139 -4.66 -5.56 10.15
C GLY A 139 -3.99 -4.80 11.29
N ILE A 140 -2.96 -4.01 10.97
CA ILE A 140 -2.27 -3.15 11.94
C ILE A 140 -3.25 -2.15 12.60
N PHE A 141 -4.08 -1.48 11.79
CA PHE A 141 -5.09 -0.55 12.28
C PHE A 141 -6.10 -1.21 13.24
N LEU A 142 -6.64 -2.39 12.88
CA LEU A 142 -7.56 -3.13 13.74
C LEU A 142 -6.91 -3.49 15.08
N ARG A 143 -5.64 -3.88 15.06
CA ARG A 143 -4.88 -4.18 16.27
C ARG A 143 -4.70 -2.95 17.16
N GLN A 144 -4.39 -1.81 16.57
CA GLN A 144 -4.32 -0.54 17.30
C GLN A 144 -5.66 -0.15 17.93
N LEU A 145 -6.81 -0.44 17.28
CA LEU A 145 -8.14 -0.17 17.85
C LEU A 145 -8.44 -0.99 19.10
N VAL A 146 -7.94 -2.23 19.19
CA VAL A 146 -8.22 -3.15 20.28
C VAL A 146 -7.00 -3.40 21.19
N SER A 147 -5.98 -2.54 21.12
CA SER A 147 -4.72 -2.68 21.88
C SER A 147 -4.91 -2.80 23.39
N ASN A 148 -6.03 -2.32 23.94
CA ASN A 148 -6.39 -2.45 25.34
C ASN A 148 -6.79 -3.87 25.76
N ALA A 149 -7.03 -4.78 24.81
CA ALA A 149 -7.56 -6.12 25.04
C ALA A 149 -6.70 -7.24 24.39
N GLU A 150 -5.46 -6.96 24.02
CA GLU A 150 -4.59 -7.90 23.30
C GLU A 150 -4.27 -9.18 24.09
N ASP A 151 -4.23 -9.09 25.41
CA ASP A 151 -3.98 -10.22 26.31
C ASP A 151 -5.25 -11.01 26.68
N ILE A 152 -6.42 -10.60 26.14
CA ILE A 152 -7.71 -11.25 26.43
C ILE A 152 -8.04 -12.27 25.36
N GLU A 153 -7.81 -13.55 25.67
CA GLU A 153 -8.07 -14.64 24.75
C GLU A 153 -9.57 -14.98 24.62
N ARG A 154 -10.33 -14.93 25.74
CA ARG A 154 -11.78 -15.23 25.73
C ARG A 154 -12.58 -13.93 25.66
N PHE A 155 -13.42 -13.79 24.64
CA PHE A 155 -14.19 -12.56 24.43
C PHE A 155 -15.30 -12.34 25.47
N ASP A 156 -15.60 -13.35 26.30
CA ASP A 156 -16.45 -13.20 27.49
C ASP A 156 -15.74 -12.41 28.61
N ALA A 157 -14.41 -12.35 28.60
CA ALA A 157 -13.61 -11.62 29.57
C ALA A 157 -13.32 -10.16 29.15
N LEU A 158 -13.77 -9.74 27.96
CA LEU A 158 -13.74 -8.34 27.55
C LEU A 158 -14.61 -7.49 28.48
N PRO A 159 -14.33 -6.19 28.62
CA PRO A 159 -15.19 -5.25 29.37
C PRO A 159 -16.68 -5.36 29.00
N VAL A 160 -16.99 -5.63 27.71
CA VAL A 160 -18.31 -6.07 27.27
C VAL A 160 -18.14 -7.37 26.49
N PRO A 161 -18.76 -8.49 26.91
CA PRO A 161 -18.73 -9.77 26.18
C PRO A 161 -19.10 -9.59 24.71
N PHE A 162 -18.32 -10.20 23.82
CA PHE A 162 -18.38 -9.94 22.39
C PHE A 162 -18.42 -11.21 21.53
N ARG A 163 -19.12 -11.17 20.40
CA ARG A 163 -19.07 -12.18 19.33
C ARG A 163 -18.94 -11.50 17.98
N ALA A 164 -17.94 -11.92 17.19
CA ALA A 164 -17.82 -11.57 15.77
C ALA A 164 -18.30 -12.73 14.91
N VAL A 165 -19.04 -12.42 13.85
CA VAL A 165 -19.54 -13.44 12.91
C VAL A 165 -18.76 -13.38 11.61
N ALA A 166 -18.32 -14.55 11.12
CA ALA A 166 -17.73 -14.73 9.80
C ALA A 166 -18.38 -15.93 9.10
N THR A 167 -18.02 -16.13 7.84
CA THR A 167 -18.44 -17.28 7.03
C THR A 167 -17.24 -18.13 6.69
N ASP A 168 -17.27 -19.42 6.98
CA ASP A 168 -16.27 -20.38 6.50
C ASP A 168 -16.49 -20.61 5.00
N LEU A 169 -15.49 -20.21 4.19
CA LEU A 169 -15.60 -20.25 2.74
C LEU A 169 -15.58 -21.68 2.18
N VAL A 170 -15.01 -22.65 2.94
CA VAL A 170 -14.87 -24.03 2.47
C VAL A 170 -16.20 -24.80 2.55
N ASN A 171 -16.97 -24.56 3.62
CA ASN A 171 -18.22 -25.30 3.87
C ASN A 171 -19.49 -24.42 3.87
N GLY A 172 -19.35 -23.10 3.75
CA GLY A 172 -20.46 -22.15 3.75
C GLY A 172 -21.11 -21.93 5.11
N GLN A 173 -20.56 -22.45 6.20
CA GLN A 173 -21.15 -22.35 7.54
C GLN A 173 -20.79 -21.05 8.24
N MET A 174 -21.70 -20.61 9.10
CA MET A 174 -21.45 -19.49 9.99
C MET A 174 -20.41 -19.87 11.05
N LYS A 175 -19.39 -19.02 11.21
CA LYS A 175 -18.45 -19.05 12.33
C LYS A 175 -18.74 -17.92 13.29
N VAL A 176 -18.89 -18.26 14.56
CA VAL A 176 -18.99 -17.28 15.66
C VAL A 176 -17.66 -17.32 16.41
N PHE A 177 -16.93 -16.21 16.40
CA PHE A 177 -15.72 -16.05 17.18
C PHE A 177 -16.05 -15.62 18.60
N ASP A 178 -15.65 -16.39 19.59
CA ASP A 178 -15.83 -16.17 21.04
C ASP A 178 -14.49 -16.13 21.79
N ARG A 179 -13.40 -16.40 21.09
CA ARG A 179 -12.03 -16.45 21.60
C ARG A 179 -11.00 -16.27 20.50
N GLY A 180 -9.74 -16.14 20.90
CA GLY A 180 -8.58 -15.98 20.04
C GLY A 180 -8.16 -14.53 19.92
N ASP A 181 -7.55 -14.18 18.82
CA ASP A 181 -7.12 -12.80 18.52
C ASP A 181 -8.33 -11.96 18.06
N LEU A 182 -8.66 -10.92 18.83
CA LEU A 182 -9.83 -10.06 18.56
C LEU A 182 -9.67 -9.29 17.25
N ALA A 183 -8.48 -8.76 16.95
CA ALA A 183 -8.23 -8.03 15.71
C ALA A 183 -8.37 -8.95 14.49
N LEU A 184 -7.85 -10.19 14.59
CA LEU A 184 -7.95 -11.18 13.53
C LEU A 184 -9.41 -11.66 13.34
N ALA A 185 -10.18 -11.82 14.40
CA ALA A 185 -11.60 -12.17 14.33
C ALA A 185 -12.42 -11.04 13.64
N MET A 186 -12.13 -9.77 13.97
CA MET A 186 -12.72 -8.60 13.29
C MET A 186 -12.32 -8.57 11.81
N ARG A 187 -11.04 -8.83 11.50
CA ARG A 187 -10.53 -8.88 10.13
C ARG A 187 -11.21 -9.99 9.32
N ALA A 188 -11.40 -11.17 9.89
CA ALA A 188 -12.13 -12.28 9.26
C ALA A 188 -13.59 -11.88 8.96
N SER A 189 -14.27 -11.30 9.97
CA SER A 189 -15.66 -10.87 9.89
C SER A 189 -15.93 -9.83 8.78
N MET A 190 -14.93 -9.03 8.40
CA MET A 190 -15.06 -7.99 7.37
C MET A 190 -14.42 -8.33 6.01
N SER A 191 -13.97 -9.56 5.81
CA SER A 191 -13.33 -10.00 4.56
C SER A 191 -14.32 -10.19 3.44
N VAL A 192 -14.84 -9.08 2.88
CA VAL A 192 -15.79 -9.09 1.75
C VAL A 192 -15.13 -9.78 0.54
N PRO A 193 -15.73 -10.88 0.01
CA PRO A 193 -15.16 -11.58 -1.14
C PRO A 193 -14.90 -10.66 -2.33
N SER A 194 -13.85 -10.95 -3.09
CA SER A 194 -13.31 -10.16 -4.21
C SER A 194 -12.66 -8.83 -3.82
N ALA A 195 -13.11 -8.16 -2.76
CA ALA A 195 -12.47 -6.94 -2.25
C ALA A 195 -11.27 -7.29 -1.37
N PHE A 196 -11.47 -8.17 -0.38
CA PHE A 196 -10.42 -8.58 0.55
C PHE A 196 -10.09 -10.06 0.41
N ALA A 197 -8.81 -10.38 0.61
CA ALA A 197 -8.39 -11.78 0.73
C ALA A 197 -9.06 -12.45 1.93
N PRO A 198 -9.48 -13.72 1.81
CA PRO A 198 -9.94 -14.52 2.94
C PRO A 198 -8.89 -14.60 4.04
N VAL A 199 -9.33 -14.69 5.29
CA VAL A 199 -8.44 -14.87 6.46
C VAL A 199 -8.37 -16.34 6.82
N GLU A 200 -7.15 -16.87 6.89
CA GLU A 200 -6.93 -18.24 7.34
C GLU A 200 -6.70 -18.25 8.85
N ILE A 201 -7.50 -19.05 9.58
CA ILE A 201 -7.39 -19.29 11.02
C ILE A 201 -7.62 -20.77 11.25
N ASP A 202 -6.69 -21.45 11.92
CA ASP A 202 -6.78 -22.89 12.25
C ASP A 202 -7.10 -23.76 11.02
N ASN A 203 -6.46 -23.47 9.87
CA ASN A 203 -6.65 -24.18 8.59
C ASN A 203 -8.07 -24.04 7.97
N HIS A 204 -8.83 -23.02 8.38
CA HIS A 204 -10.11 -22.63 7.78
C HIS A 204 -9.99 -21.27 7.11
N LEU A 205 -10.66 -21.08 5.97
CA LEU A 205 -10.70 -19.82 5.24
C LEU A 205 -11.99 -19.07 5.56
N TYR A 206 -11.87 -17.90 6.19
CA TYR A 206 -13.00 -17.08 6.59
C TYR A 206 -13.16 -15.84 5.70
N VAL A 207 -14.42 -15.56 5.37
CA VAL A 207 -14.86 -14.37 4.66
C VAL A 207 -15.95 -13.65 5.46
N ASP A 208 -16.41 -12.49 4.95
CA ASP A 208 -17.40 -11.64 5.63
C ASP A 208 -18.62 -12.42 6.11
N GLY A 209 -18.98 -12.19 7.36
CA GLY A 209 -20.13 -12.83 8.00
C GLY A 209 -21.50 -12.43 7.42
N GLY A 210 -21.56 -11.35 6.66
CA GLY A 210 -22.78 -10.91 5.98
C GLY A 210 -23.37 -11.93 5.03
N LEU A 211 -22.57 -12.88 4.53
CA LEU A 211 -23.06 -13.97 3.68
C LEU A 211 -23.98 -14.95 4.46
N THR A 212 -23.71 -15.16 5.73
CA THR A 212 -24.46 -16.14 6.56
C THR A 212 -25.33 -15.48 7.62
N ARG A 213 -24.87 -14.40 8.26
CA ARG A 213 -25.61 -13.71 9.32
C ARG A 213 -25.18 -12.26 9.47
N ASN A 214 -25.78 -11.35 8.71
CA ASN A 214 -25.40 -9.93 8.75
C ASN A 214 -25.91 -9.20 10.01
N LEU A 215 -27.04 -9.63 10.58
CA LEU A 215 -27.62 -9.09 11.81
C LEU A 215 -27.78 -10.23 12.83
N PRO A 216 -26.76 -10.52 13.69
CA PRO A 216 -26.70 -11.74 14.51
C PRO A 216 -27.57 -11.67 15.79
N VAL A 217 -28.89 -11.54 15.63
CA VAL A 217 -29.91 -11.50 16.71
C VAL A 217 -29.95 -12.80 17.50
N ASP A 218 -29.92 -13.95 16.81
CA ASP A 218 -29.91 -15.28 17.40
C ASP A 218 -28.71 -15.53 18.31
N ILE A 219 -27.54 -15.02 17.89
CA ILE A 219 -26.30 -15.13 18.69
C ILE A 219 -26.39 -14.32 19.98
N ALA A 220 -26.97 -13.09 19.91
CA ALA A 220 -27.22 -12.28 21.11
C ALA A 220 -28.17 -13.01 22.10
N ARG A 221 -29.22 -13.65 21.60
CA ARG A 221 -30.11 -14.46 22.47
C ARG A 221 -29.36 -15.62 23.13
N GLN A 222 -28.47 -16.31 22.40
CA GLN A 222 -27.64 -17.38 22.95
C GLN A 222 -26.67 -16.89 24.04
N MET A 223 -26.28 -15.61 24.04
CA MET A 223 -25.49 -14.99 25.13
C MET A 223 -26.34 -14.67 26.38
N GLY A 224 -27.63 -15.00 26.38
CA GLY A 224 -28.50 -14.85 27.53
C GLY A 224 -28.90 -13.40 27.82
N VAL A 225 -29.12 -12.59 26.77
CA VAL A 225 -29.65 -11.23 26.93
C VAL A 225 -31.19 -11.24 26.90
N ASP A 226 -31.80 -10.36 27.70
CA ASP A 226 -33.25 -10.23 27.81
C ASP A 226 -33.84 -9.30 26.75
N VAL A 227 -33.08 -8.24 26.43
CA VAL A 227 -33.47 -7.18 25.49
C VAL A 227 -32.40 -7.05 24.41
N ILE A 228 -32.84 -6.89 23.18
CA ILE A 228 -31.96 -6.62 22.05
C ILE A 228 -32.17 -5.18 21.54
N ILE A 229 -31.06 -4.45 21.39
CA ILE A 229 -31.01 -3.25 20.57
C ILE A 229 -30.34 -3.64 19.28
N ALA A 230 -31.11 -3.78 18.21
CA ALA A 230 -30.63 -4.17 16.89
C ALA A 230 -30.43 -2.92 16.00
N VAL A 231 -29.22 -2.76 15.45
CA VAL A 231 -28.91 -1.69 14.52
C VAL A 231 -28.74 -2.28 13.13
N ASN A 232 -29.72 -2.03 12.27
CA ASN A 232 -29.70 -2.48 10.88
C ASN A 232 -29.45 -1.31 9.93
N LEU A 233 -28.36 -1.39 9.18
CA LEU A 233 -27.94 -0.34 8.24
C LEU A 233 -28.64 -0.46 6.86
N GLY A 234 -29.36 -1.57 6.63
CA GLY A 234 -29.90 -1.94 5.34
C GLY A 234 -28.81 -2.37 4.35
N THR A 235 -29.22 -3.09 3.32
CA THR A 235 -28.34 -3.56 2.24
C THR A 235 -28.99 -3.17 0.91
N PRO A 236 -28.85 -1.90 0.45
CA PRO A 236 -29.45 -1.47 -0.80
C PRO A 236 -28.86 -2.25 -1.96
N LEU A 237 -29.74 -2.69 -2.86
CA LEU A 237 -29.34 -3.34 -4.10
C LEU A 237 -28.78 -2.30 -5.07
N LEU A 238 -27.80 -2.73 -5.88
CA LEU A 238 -27.22 -1.88 -6.91
C LEU A 238 -28.23 -1.60 -8.03
N PRO A 239 -28.24 -0.40 -8.60
CA PRO A 239 -29.03 -0.08 -9.76
C PRO A 239 -28.54 -0.86 -10.99
N ARG A 240 -29.41 -1.02 -12.00
CA ARG A 240 -29.13 -1.86 -13.18
C ARG A 240 -27.85 -1.45 -13.94
N GLU A 241 -27.56 -0.16 -13.98
CA GLU A 241 -26.38 0.41 -14.64
C GLU A 241 -25.05 -0.08 -14.04
N ASP A 242 -25.02 -0.40 -12.75
CA ASP A 242 -23.83 -0.88 -12.05
C ASP A 242 -23.61 -2.40 -12.19
N LEU A 243 -24.57 -3.12 -12.78
CA LEU A 243 -24.52 -4.58 -12.97
C LEU A 243 -23.82 -5.01 -14.27
N GLN A 244 -23.13 -4.10 -14.95
CA GLN A 244 -22.47 -4.38 -16.23
C GLN A 244 -21.06 -4.98 -16.09
N SER A 245 -20.59 -5.22 -14.86
CA SER A 245 -19.26 -5.79 -14.58
C SER A 245 -19.40 -7.06 -13.72
N LEU A 246 -18.38 -7.94 -13.84
CA LEU A 246 -18.30 -9.12 -12.96
C LEU A 246 -18.28 -8.74 -11.49
N LEU A 247 -17.60 -7.64 -11.14
CA LEU A 247 -17.57 -7.12 -9.78
C LEU A 247 -18.95 -6.65 -9.33
N GLY A 248 -19.68 -5.86 -10.15
CA GLY A 248 -21.03 -5.40 -9.82
C GLY A 248 -22.00 -6.56 -9.61
N VAL A 249 -21.96 -7.57 -10.47
CA VAL A 249 -22.77 -8.79 -10.31
C VAL A 249 -22.42 -9.53 -9.02
N THR A 250 -21.15 -9.66 -8.67
CA THR A 250 -20.70 -10.33 -7.43
C THR A 250 -21.18 -9.57 -6.19
N VAL A 251 -21.02 -8.25 -6.17
CA VAL A 251 -21.51 -7.39 -5.07
C VAL A 251 -23.03 -7.52 -4.94
N GLN A 252 -23.77 -7.53 -6.04
CA GLN A 252 -25.25 -7.69 -6.01
C GLN A 252 -25.65 -9.03 -5.43
N MET A 253 -24.98 -10.13 -5.82
CA MET A 253 -25.27 -11.46 -5.25
C MET A 253 -25.05 -11.50 -3.74
N ILE A 254 -23.96 -10.90 -3.26
CA ILE A 254 -23.68 -10.76 -1.83
C ILE A 254 -24.77 -9.94 -1.15
N SER A 255 -25.19 -8.81 -1.74
CA SER A 255 -26.24 -7.96 -1.21
C SER A 255 -27.60 -8.68 -1.09
N ILE A 256 -27.96 -9.49 -2.09
CA ILE A 256 -29.19 -10.30 -2.08
C ILE A 256 -29.15 -11.33 -0.93
N LEU A 257 -28.05 -12.09 -0.79
CA LEU A 257 -27.89 -13.08 0.29
C LEU A 257 -27.91 -12.41 1.67
N THR A 258 -27.24 -11.27 1.80
CA THR A 258 -27.20 -10.48 3.03
C THR A 258 -28.61 -10.01 3.41
N GLU A 259 -29.37 -9.45 2.47
CA GLU A 259 -30.74 -8.97 2.73
C GLU A 259 -31.66 -10.11 3.16
N GLN A 260 -31.59 -11.28 2.50
CA GLN A 260 -32.40 -12.44 2.87
C GLN A 260 -32.15 -12.88 4.32
N ASN A 261 -30.88 -12.96 4.76
CA ASN A 261 -30.57 -13.34 6.13
C ASN A 261 -30.91 -12.26 7.15
N VAL A 262 -30.85 -10.97 6.77
CA VAL A 262 -31.29 -9.85 7.61
C VAL A 262 -32.79 -9.94 7.88
N GLN A 263 -33.63 -10.19 6.86
CA GLN A 263 -35.08 -10.33 7.03
C GLN A 263 -35.45 -11.47 7.98
N ALA A 264 -34.71 -12.62 7.88
CA ALA A 264 -34.85 -13.72 8.81
C ALA A 264 -34.50 -13.34 10.25
N SER A 265 -33.47 -12.52 10.44
CA SER A 265 -33.02 -12.02 11.75
C SER A 265 -34.00 -11.01 12.34
N LEU A 266 -34.56 -10.10 11.54
CA LEU A 266 -35.56 -9.12 11.98
C LEU A 266 -36.83 -9.79 12.48
N GLY A 267 -37.22 -10.94 11.88
CA GLY A 267 -38.34 -11.76 12.31
C GLY A 267 -38.21 -12.34 13.71
N GLN A 268 -36.99 -12.36 14.28
CA GLN A 268 -36.72 -12.90 15.63
C GLN A 268 -36.77 -11.83 16.74
N LEU A 269 -36.97 -10.55 16.38
CA LEU A 269 -37.12 -9.47 17.35
C LEU A 269 -38.51 -9.48 18.01
N ASP A 270 -38.53 -9.36 19.33
CA ASP A 270 -39.74 -9.15 20.09
C ASP A 270 -40.11 -7.66 20.11
N LYS A 271 -41.15 -7.28 19.34
CA LYS A 271 -41.61 -5.89 19.20
C LYS A 271 -42.02 -5.20 20.51
N ARG A 272 -42.22 -5.95 21.61
CA ARG A 272 -42.60 -5.40 22.91
C ARG A 272 -41.41 -4.93 23.72
N ARG A 273 -40.31 -5.59 23.60
CA ARG A 273 -39.10 -5.33 24.41
C ARG A 273 -37.88 -4.93 23.60
N ASP A 274 -37.69 -5.48 22.40
CA ASP A 274 -36.54 -5.15 21.59
C ASP A 274 -36.69 -3.80 20.89
N VAL A 275 -35.54 -3.17 20.61
CA VAL A 275 -35.52 -1.87 19.91
C VAL A 275 -34.73 -2.04 18.62
N LEU A 276 -35.39 -1.65 17.51
CA LEU A 276 -34.76 -1.61 16.20
C LEU A 276 -34.38 -0.17 15.85
N VAL A 277 -33.11 0.05 15.58
CA VAL A 277 -32.55 1.33 15.13
C VAL A 277 -32.22 1.22 13.63
N LEU A 278 -32.73 2.14 12.82
CA LEU A 278 -32.59 2.15 11.36
C LEU A 278 -32.01 3.50 10.93
N PRO A 279 -30.69 3.65 10.87
CA PRO A 279 -30.03 4.85 10.34
C PRO A 279 -30.42 5.08 8.88
N GLN A 280 -30.84 6.31 8.54
CA GLN A 280 -31.11 6.73 7.17
C GLN A 280 -29.79 7.06 6.49
N LEU A 281 -29.35 6.21 5.58
CA LEU A 281 -28.04 6.26 4.92
C LEU A 281 -28.17 6.40 3.41
N ASP A 282 -29.23 7.12 2.97
CA ASP A 282 -29.45 7.39 1.56
C ASP A 282 -28.30 8.21 0.97
N GLY A 283 -27.82 7.81 -0.20
CA GLY A 283 -26.68 8.45 -0.85
C GLY A 283 -25.31 8.12 -0.22
N ILE A 284 -25.22 7.19 0.73
CA ILE A 284 -23.96 6.64 1.27
C ILE A 284 -23.85 5.18 0.87
N SER A 285 -22.93 4.86 -0.02
CA SER A 285 -22.62 3.47 -0.39
C SER A 285 -21.71 2.78 0.64
N SER A 286 -21.58 1.46 0.54
CA SER A 286 -20.68 0.68 1.39
C SER A 286 -19.18 1.01 1.19
N ALA A 287 -18.83 1.73 0.12
CA ALA A 287 -17.46 2.14 -0.21
C ALA A 287 -17.17 3.63 0.10
N ASP A 288 -18.17 4.43 0.53
CA ASP A 288 -18.04 5.88 0.70
C ASP A 288 -17.46 6.28 2.07
N PHE A 289 -16.27 5.85 2.38
CA PHE A 289 -15.59 6.18 3.65
C PHE A 289 -15.32 7.67 3.84
N SER A 290 -15.29 8.45 2.76
CA SER A 290 -15.19 9.92 2.82
C SER A 290 -16.40 10.58 3.51
N LYS A 291 -17.56 9.89 3.54
CA LYS A 291 -18.79 10.34 4.20
C LYS A 291 -18.92 9.84 5.66
N ALA A 292 -17.79 9.55 6.32
CA ALA A 292 -17.78 9.05 7.69
C ALA A 292 -18.56 9.93 8.67
N ARG A 293 -18.41 11.27 8.58
CA ARG A 293 -19.13 12.23 9.45
C ARG A 293 -20.65 12.16 9.25
N GLU A 294 -21.09 12.05 8.00
CA GLU A 294 -22.51 11.95 7.64
C GLU A 294 -23.11 10.64 8.15
N ALA A 295 -22.40 9.52 7.98
CA ALA A 295 -22.83 8.22 8.49
C ALA A 295 -22.96 8.23 10.02
N ILE A 296 -21.99 8.77 10.76
CA ILE A 296 -22.03 8.90 12.22
C ILE A 296 -23.27 9.74 12.64
N ALA A 297 -23.48 10.89 12.00
CA ALA A 297 -24.63 11.76 12.29
C ALA A 297 -25.97 11.06 12.01
N ALA A 298 -26.07 10.25 10.96
CA ALA A 298 -27.27 9.46 10.67
C ALA A 298 -27.54 8.41 11.76
N GLY A 299 -26.50 7.78 12.30
CA GLY A 299 -26.58 6.88 13.45
C GLY A 299 -27.11 7.58 14.71
N GLU A 300 -26.59 8.77 15.02
CA GLU A 300 -27.07 9.60 16.14
C GLU A 300 -28.55 9.95 15.96
N ALA A 301 -28.95 10.46 14.79
CA ALA A 301 -30.32 10.86 14.52
C ALA A 301 -31.31 9.70 14.67
N ALA A 302 -31.00 8.53 14.12
CA ALA A 302 -31.85 7.35 14.23
C ALA A 302 -31.98 6.86 15.68
N THR A 303 -30.92 6.92 16.47
CA THR A 303 -30.96 6.48 17.86
C THR A 303 -31.73 7.48 18.72
N ARG A 304 -31.59 8.79 18.46
CA ARG A 304 -32.39 9.83 19.12
C ARG A 304 -33.87 9.67 18.80
N ALA A 305 -34.24 9.28 17.58
CA ALA A 305 -35.64 8.97 17.22
C ALA A 305 -36.19 7.78 18.03
N ALA A 306 -35.35 6.80 18.38
CA ALA A 306 -35.71 5.67 19.21
C ALA A 306 -35.61 5.96 20.74
N ALA A 307 -35.22 7.18 21.15
CA ALA A 307 -34.89 7.50 22.55
C ALA A 307 -36.04 7.20 23.52
N ALA A 308 -37.31 7.39 23.15
CA ALA A 308 -38.47 7.08 24.00
C ALA A 308 -38.51 5.58 24.37
N GLN A 309 -38.13 4.69 23.46
CA GLN A 309 -38.04 3.24 23.71
C GLN A 309 -36.78 2.89 24.51
N LEU A 310 -35.65 3.51 24.21
CA LEU A 310 -34.35 3.25 24.83
C LEU A 310 -34.29 3.69 26.29
N ARG A 311 -34.91 4.83 26.64
CA ARG A 311 -34.97 5.35 28.02
C ARG A 311 -35.58 4.38 29.02
N ARG A 312 -36.39 3.40 28.58
CA ARG A 312 -36.91 2.34 29.47
C ARG A 312 -35.78 1.47 30.08
N TYR A 313 -34.62 1.50 29.45
CA TYR A 313 -33.46 0.72 29.81
C TYR A 313 -32.31 1.56 30.36
N SER A 314 -32.53 2.86 30.57
CA SER A 314 -31.58 3.77 31.21
C SER A 314 -31.40 3.42 32.67
N ILE A 315 -30.17 3.49 33.15
CA ILE A 315 -29.85 3.32 34.58
C ILE A 315 -29.55 4.67 35.23
N ALA A 316 -29.60 4.72 36.55
CA ALA A 316 -29.32 5.95 37.33
C ALA A 316 -27.89 6.46 37.03
N PRO A 317 -27.65 7.80 37.10
CA PRO A 317 -26.36 8.41 36.77
C PRO A 317 -25.18 7.84 37.57
N GLU A 318 -25.36 7.52 38.84
CA GLU A 318 -24.31 6.94 39.67
C GLU A 318 -23.91 5.54 39.22
N ARG A 319 -24.90 4.74 38.85
CA ARG A 319 -24.67 3.39 38.33
C ARG A 319 -24.07 3.42 36.91
N TRP A 320 -24.48 4.39 36.08
CA TRP A 320 -23.88 4.63 34.80
C TRP A 320 -22.39 4.99 34.94
N THR A 321 -22.06 5.89 35.84
CA THR A 321 -20.66 6.27 36.07
C THR A 321 -19.81 5.07 36.48
N ALA A 322 -20.32 4.19 37.35
CA ALA A 322 -19.62 2.97 37.76
C ALA A 322 -19.46 1.98 36.58
N TRP A 323 -20.53 1.77 35.81
CA TRP A 323 -20.50 0.87 34.64
C TRP A 323 -19.55 1.39 33.55
N SER A 324 -19.62 2.67 33.21
CA SER A 324 -18.77 3.31 32.20
C SER A 324 -17.29 3.29 32.61
N ALA A 325 -17.00 3.57 33.90
CA ALA A 325 -15.64 3.46 34.44
C ALA A 325 -15.11 2.03 34.35
N ALA A 326 -15.92 1.03 34.73
CA ALA A 326 -15.53 -0.39 34.61
C ALA A 326 -15.26 -0.80 33.16
N ARG A 327 -16.07 -0.34 32.19
CA ARG A 327 -15.87 -0.61 30.78
C ARG A 327 -14.59 0.03 30.23
N THR A 328 -14.31 1.27 30.62
CA THR A 328 -13.15 2.04 30.13
C THR A 328 -11.91 1.88 31.02
N GLN A 329 -11.96 0.99 32.03
CA GLN A 329 -10.80 0.71 32.87
C GLN A 329 -9.72 0.03 32.03
N HIS A 330 -8.77 0.83 31.57
CA HIS A 330 -7.67 0.36 30.73
C HIS A 330 -6.67 -0.45 31.57
N ARG A 331 -6.33 -1.63 31.08
CA ARG A 331 -5.02 -2.20 31.38
C ARG A 331 -3.98 -1.31 30.68
N PRO A 332 -2.85 -0.98 31.34
CA PRO A 332 -1.82 -0.21 30.65
C PRO A 332 -1.41 -0.97 29.38
N PRO A 333 -1.47 -0.32 28.21
CA PRO A 333 -1.08 -0.97 26.95
C PRO A 333 0.36 -1.44 27.06
N ILE A 334 0.67 -2.59 26.47
CA ILE A 334 2.04 -3.08 26.33
C ILE A 334 2.74 -2.13 25.37
N THR A 335 3.64 -1.29 25.90
CA THR A 335 4.36 -0.29 25.12
C THR A 335 5.77 -0.74 24.76
N GLN A 336 6.33 -1.69 25.54
CA GLN A 336 7.67 -2.23 25.36
C GLN A 336 7.57 -3.73 25.16
N ILE A 337 8.26 -4.24 24.15
CA ILE A 337 8.29 -5.66 23.77
C ILE A 337 9.70 -6.18 24.03
N ASP A 338 9.80 -7.19 24.88
CA ASP A 338 11.10 -7.75 25.32
C ASP A 338 11.70 -8.72 24.29
N GLU A 339 10.84 -9.43 23.55
CA GLU A 339 11.27 -10.45 22.60
C GLU A 339 10.30 -10.55 21.40
N VAL A 340 10.84 -10.77 20.20
CA VAL A 340 10.06 -11.00 18.98
C VAL A 340 10.32 -12.39 18.45
N VAL A 341 9.25 -13.17 18.25
CA VAL A 341 9.27 -14.51 17.64
C VAL A 341 8.54 -14.45 16.31
N VAL A 342 9.10 -15.07 15.27
CA VAL A 342 8.51 -15.12 13.93
C VAL A 342 8.04 -16.55 13.65
N GLU A 343 6.79 -16.66 13.22
CA GLU A 343 6.13 -17.90 12.83
C GLU A 343 5.67 -17.81 11.35
N GLY A 344 5.31 -18.95 10.75
CA GLY A 344 4.68 -19.02 9.43
C GLY A 344 5.64 -18.94 8.22
N LEU A 345 6.96 -18.94 8.44
CA LEU A 345 7.95 -18.89 7.37
C LEU A 345 8.19 -20.28 6.76
N GLU A 346 8.06 -20.39 5.44
CA GLU A 346 8.30 -21.62 4.67
C GLU A 346 9.55 -21.52 3.79
N ARG A 347 9.69 -20.44 3.02
CA ARG A 347 10.77 -20.19 2.06
C ARG A 347 11.74 -19.13 2.56
N VAL A 348 11.19 -18.08 3.18
CA VAL A 348 11.97 -16.96 3.71
C VAL A 348 12.81 -17.43 4.89
N ASN A 349 14.10 -17.10 4.86
CA ASN A 349 15.02 -17.48 5.94
C ASN A 349 14.62 -16.76 7.25
N PRO A 350 14.35 -17.50 8.33
CA PRO A 350 14.01 -16.90 9.63
C PRO A 350 15.07 -15.93 10.19
N ALA A 351 16.35 -16.10 9.80
CA ALA A 351 17.39 -15.17 10.22
C ALA A 351 17.18 -13.76 9.63
N VAL A 352 16.77 -13.68 8.36
CA VAL A 352 16.48 -12.38 7.71
C VAL A 352 15.31 -11.69 8.37
N ALA A 353 14.21 -12.43 8.61
CA ALA A 353 13.04 -11.87 9.28
C ALA A 353 13.39 -11.40 10.70
N ARG A 354 14.19 -12.17 11.45
CA ARG A 354 14.64 -11.76 12.79
C ARG A 354 15.54 -10.53 12.75
N ASP A 355 16.45 -10.43 11.82
CA ASP A 355 17.36 -9.28 11.70
C ASP A 355 16.59 -7.99 11.41
N VAL A 356 15.50 -8.06 10.65
CA VAL A 356 14.63 -6.90 10.36
C VAL A 356 13.77 -6.54 11.58
N LEU A 357 13.24 -7.54 12.30
CA LEU A 357 12.26 -7.33 13.37
C LEU A 357 12.88 -7.09 14.74
N ASN A 358 14.09 -7.58 14.98
CA ASN A 358 14.74 -7.46 16.29
C ASN A 358 15.61 -6.21 16.40
N PRO A 359 15.48 -5.47 17.50
CA PRO A 359 16.40 -4.40 17.83
C PRO A 359 17.78 -4.97 18.22
N PRO A 360 18.79 -4.10 18.35
CA PRO A 360 20.08 -4.47 18.93
C PRO A 360 19.88 -5.16 20.28
N LYS A 361 20.58 -6.27 20.49
CA LYS A 361 20.45 -7.11 21.70
C LYS A 361 20.40 -6.28 22.98
N GLY A 362 19.31 -6.42 23.75
CA GLY A 362 19.15 -5.89 25.11
C GLY A 362 18.35 -4.60 25.23
N ALA A 363 17.86 -4.03 24.15
CA ALA A 363 16.85 -2.96 24.17
C ALA A 363 15.49 -3.55 23.75
N GLY A 364 14.45 -3.40 24.56
CA GLY A 364 13.09 -3.75 24.13
C GLY A 364 12.65 -2.87 22.96
N VAL A 365 11.74 -3.35 22.11
CA VAL A 365 11.17 -2.62 20.97
C VAL A 365 9.92 -1.91 21.40
N GLY A 366 9.81 -0.60 21.08
CA GLY A 366 8.53 0.09 21.18
C GLY A 366 7.52 -0.45 20.17
N ARG A 367 6.22 -0.36 20.48
CA ARG A 367 5.15 -0.82 19.58
C ARG A 367 5.22 -0.18 18.18
N GLU A 368 5.35 1.14 18.12
CA GLU A 368 5.45 1.87 16.84
C GLU A 368 6.69 1.45 16.03
N GLU A 369 7.76 1.14 16.73
CA GLU A 369 8.99 0.64 16.10
C GLU A 369 8.79 -0.79 15.57
N LEU A 370 8.12 -1.67 16.32
CA LEU A 370 7.76 -3.00 15.82
C LEU A 370 6.88 -2.92 14.58
N GLU A 371 5.84 -2.06 14.59
CA GLU A 371 4.95 -1.87 13.44
C GLU A 371 5.72 -1.36 12.21
N ARG A 372 6.68 -0.46 12.40
CA ARG A 372 7.58 0.00 11.33
C ARG A 372 8.43 -1.17 10.78
N HIS A 373 9.02 -1.98 11.65
CA HIS A 373 9.82 -3.15 11.25
C HIS A 373 8.95 -4.23 10.55
N VAL A 374 7.71 -4.43 10.99
CA VAL A 374 6.72 -5.27 10.29
C VAL A 374 6.47 -4.73 8.88
N GLY A 375 6.32 -3.42 8.73
CA GLY A 375 6.20 -2.77 7.43
C GLY A 375 7.44 -2.94 6.54
N GLU A 376 8.63 -2.84 7.12
CA GLU A 376 9.91 -3.08 6.42
C GLU A 376 10.03 -4.53 5.95
N LEU A 377 9.70 -5.51 6.81
CA LEU A 377 9.70 -6.91 6.42
C LEU A 377 8.67 -7.18 5.30
N TYR A 378 7.48 -6.60 5.40
CA TYR A 378 6.47 -6.66 4.34
C TYR A 378 6.98 -6.03 3.03
N GLY A 379 7.78 -4.98 3.12
CA GLY A 379 8.44 -4.29 2.02
C GLY A 379 9.39 -5.15 1.17
N TYR A 380 9.83 -6.31 1.63
CA TYR A 380 10.58 -7.28 0.82
C TYR A 380 9.74 -7.84 -0.34
N GLY A 381 8.40 -7.83 -0.20
CA GLY A 381 7.49 -8.19 -1.28
C GLY A 381 7.18 -9.67 -1.41
N ASP A 382 7.62 -10.51 -0.47
CA ASP A 382 7.41 -11.96 -0.46
C ASP A 382 6.19 -12.40 0.35
N PHE A 383 5.60 -11.47 1.12
CA PHE A 383 4.51 -11.76 2.05
C PHE A 383 3.15 -11.35 1.51
N GLU A 384 2.15 -12.16 1.77
CA GLU A 384 0.73 -11.86 1.57
C GLU A 384 0.24 -10.97 2.72
N ARG A 385 0.67 -11.31 3.94
CA ARG A 385 0.32 -10.62 5.18
C ARG A 385 1.39 -10.87 6.24
N ILE A 386 1.66 -9.86 7.06
CA ILE A 386 2.42 -9.99 8.30
C ILE A 386 1.57 -9.38 9.41
N ASP A 387 1.15 -10.21 10.34
CA ASP A 387 0.42 -9.79 11.53
C ASP A 387 1.27 -10.00 12.77
N TYR A 388 0.91 -9.43 13.91
CA TYR A 388 1.59 -9.68 15.17
C TYR A 388 0.59 -9.71 16.33
N ARG A 389 0.90 -10.45 17.38
CA ARG A 389 0.15 -10.45 18.63
C ARG A 389 1.11 -10.32 19.79
N VAL A 390 0.70 -9.59 20.82
CA VAL A 390 1.54 -9.42 22.01
C VAL A 390 0.97 -10.26 23.14
N ARG A 391 1.82 -11.03 23.80
CA ARG A 391 1.48 -11.86 24.96
C ARG A 391 2.42 -11.56 26.11
N ARG A 392 1.89 -11.62 27.35
CA ARG A 392 2.70 -11.58 28.55
C ARG A 392 2.95 -13.01 29.04
N GLU A 393 4.19 -13.47 28.95
CA GLU A 393 4.63 -14.79 29.38
C GLU A 393 5.86 -14.70 30.29
N GLY A 394 5.80 -15.34 31.49
CA GLY A 394 6.96 -15.36 32.41
C GLY A 394 7.47 -13.98 32.86
N GLY A 395 6.62 -12.97 32.85
CA GLY A 395 6.98 -11.59 33.22
C GLY A 395 7.64 -10.79 32.10
N LYS A 396 7.69 -11.34 30.87
CA LYS A 396 8.15 -10.67 29.65
C LYS A 396 6.98 -10.40 28.71
N ASP A 397 7.06 -9.35 27.96
CA ASP A 397 6.15 -9.02 26.87
C ASP A 397 6.73 -9.53 25.55
N LEU A 398 6.07 -10.53 24.97
CA LEU A 398 6.49 -11.25 23.79
C LEU A 398 5.62 -10.84 22.59
N ALA A 399 6.22 -10.39 21.50
CA ALA A 399 5.53 -10.24 20.21
C ALA A 399 5.72 -11.51 19.37
N ILE A 400 4.62 -12.13 18.98
CA ILE A 400 4.60 -13.25 18.04
C ILE A 400 4.15 -12.67 16.69
N VAL A 401 5.06 -12.67 15.73
CA VAL A 401 4.83 -12.18 14.36
C VAL A 401 4.49 -13.37 13.47
N ASP A 402 3.29 -13.36 12.92
CA ASP A 402 2.77 -14.35 11.98
C ASP A 402 2.98 -13.83 10.54
N ALA A 403 3.96 -14.39 9.84
CA ALA A 403 4.36 -13.96 8.51
C ALA A 403 3.86 -14.96 7.46
N VAL A 404 2.78 -14.62 6.77
CA VAL A 404 2.17 -15.45 5.72
C VAL A 404 2.81 -15.10 4.38
N GLU A 405 3.54 -16.05 3.80
CA GLU A 405 4.17 -15.89 2.49
C GLU A 405 3.14 -15.96 1.35
N LYS A 406 3.42 -15.25 0.24
CA LYS A 406 2.56 -15.23 -0.95
C LYS A 406 2.34 -16.62 -1.51
N SER A 407 1.11 -17.11 -1.46
CA SER A 407 0.71 -18.42 -1.97
C SER A 407 0.84 -18.55 -3.50
N TRP A 408 0.93 -17.42 -4.20
CA TRP A 408 1.13 -17.37 -5.66
C TRP A 408 2.60 -17.27 -6.09
N GLY A 409 3.58 -17.20 -5.15
CA GLY A 409 5.00 -17.24 -5.44
C GLY A 409 5.52 -18.67 -5.76
N PRO A 410 6.85 -18.83 -5.97
CA PRO A 410 7.91 -17.83 -5.79
C PRO A 410 8.24 -16.99 -7.02
N THR A 411 7.66 -17.26 -8.21
CA THR A 411 7.92 -16.51 -9.43
C THR A 411 6.79 -15.52 -9.68
N TYR A 412 7.14 -14.26 -9.86
CA TYR A 412 6.21 -13.14 -10.04
C TYR A 412 6.38 -12.56 -11.44
N LEU A 413 5.29 -12.56 -12.22
CA LEU A 413 5.22 -11.97 -13.54
C LEU A 413 4.52 -10.62 -13.43
N ARG A 414 5.13 -9.59 -14.00
CA ARG A 414 4.59 -8.23 -14.08
C ARG A 414 4.69 -7.72 -15.49
N PHE A 415 3.74 -6.88 -15.89
CA PHE A 415 3.65 -6.33 -17.23
C PHE A 415 3.62 -4.80 -17.15
N GLY A 416 4.02 -4.15 -18.23
CA GLY A 416 4.01 -2.70 -18.34
C GLY A 416 3.80 -2.24 -19.77
N LEU A 417 3.20 -1.07 -19.90
CA LEU A 417 2.96 -0.38 -21.16
C LEU A 417 3.56 1.01 -21.06
N GLY A 418 4.23 1.45 -22.11
CA GLY A 418 4.66 2.83 -22.27
C GLY A 418 4.36 3.31 -23.67
N LEU A 419 3.91 4.54 -23.76
CA LEU A 419 3.65 5.25 -25.00
C LEU A 419 4.25 6.64 -24.86
N SER A 420 4.97 7.10 -25.87
CA SER A 420 5.44 8.48 -25.96
C SER A 420 5.25 8.99 -27.37
N SER A 421 4.78 10.20 -27.52
CA SER A 421 4.61 10.85 -28.82
C SER A 421 5.07 12.30 -28.70
N GLU A 422 5.81 12.74 -29.71
CA GLU A 422 6.27 14.10 -29.89
C GLU A 422 5.62 14.70 -31.13
N ALA A 423 5.17 15.96 -31.06
CA ALA A 423 4.50 16.61 -32.20
C ALA A 423 5.42 16.77 -33.42
N ASN A 424 6.71 17.01 -33.18
CA ASN A 424 7.73 17.21 -34.21
C ASN A 424 8.68 16.03 -34.35
N GLY A 425 8.37 14.89 -33.75
CA GLY A 425 9.26 13.76 -33.62
C GLY A 425 8.58 12.43 -33.86
N ASP A 426 9.12 11.42 -33.22
CA ASP A 426 8.69 10.06 -33.34
C ASP A 426 7.67 9.70 -32.25
N ALA A 427 6.74 8.80 -32.58
CA ALA A 427 5.97 8.09 -31.58
C ALA A 427 6.71 6.80 -31.22
N THR A 428 6.88 6.57 -29.94
CA THR A 428 7.50 5.34 -29.41
C THR A 428 6.52 4.58 -28.52
N TYR A 429 6.61 3.27 -28.57
CA TYR A 429 5.82 2.40 -27.73
C TYR A 429 6.67 1.25 -27.19
N GLY A 430 6.24 0.69 -26.09
CA GLY A 430 6.90 -0.46 -25.51
C GLY A 430 5.98 -1.27 -24.62
N LEU A 431 6.05 -2.58 -24.76
CA LEU A 431 5.46 -3.56 -23.85
C LEU A 431 6.58 -4.20 -23.06
N ARG A 432 6.50 -4.12 -21.75
CA ARG A 432 7.45 -4.78 -20.86
C ARG A 432 6.83 -5.99 -20.21
N ALA A 433 7.59 -7.07 -20.08
CA ALA A 433 7.30 -8.20 -19.23
C ALA A 433 8.51 -8.44 -18.31
N SER A 434 8.27 -8.69 -17.05
CA SER A 434 9.30 -8.99 -16.05
C SER A 434 8.92 -10.25 -15.30
N ALA A 435 9.86 -11.20 -15.22
CA ALA A 435 9.76 -12.39 -14.38
C ALA A 435 10.81 -12.27 -13.27
N LEU A 436 10.36 -12.37 -12.01
CA LEU A 436 11.21 -12.35 -10.83
C LEU A 436 10.93 -13.60 -10.01
N THR A 437 11.92 -14.48 -9.85
CA THR A 437 11.89 -15.61 -8.92
C THR A 437 12.70 -15.25 -7.69
N THR A 438 12.08 -15.35 -6.50
CA THR A 438 12.71 -15.03 -5.21
C THR A 438 13.00 -16.29 -4.41
N TRP A 439 13.88 -16.17 -3.44
CA TRP A 439 14.21 -17.25 -2.48
C TRP A 439 14.64 -18.57 -3.17
N ILE A 440 15.46 -18.48 -4.21
CA ILE A 440 16.00 -19.65 -4.93
C ILE A 440 16.86 -20.52 -4.00
N ASN A 441 17.47 -19.89 -2.99
CA ASN A 441 18.25 -20.56 -1.96
C ASN A 441 18.02 -19.88 -0.58
N PRO A 442 18.50 -20.49 0.53
CA PRO A 442 18.30 -19.96 1.89
C PRO A 442 18.95 -18.58 2.17
N LEU A 443 19.83 -18.09 1.30
CA LEU A 443 20.39 -16.74 1.40
C LEU A 443 19.52 -15.68 0.75
N GLY A 444 18.41 -16.07 0.06
CA GLY A 444 17.50 -15.16 -0.62
C GLY A 444 17.96 -14.80 -2.04
N ALA A 445 18.58 -15.74 -2.76
CA ALA A 445 18.92 -15.51 -4.16
C ALA A 445 17.69 -15.26 -5.02
N GLU A 446 17.87 -14.39 -6.02
CA GLU A 446 16.81 -13.99 -6.95
C GLU A 446 17.28 -14.12 -8.40
N TRP A 447 16.36 -14.51 -9.26
CA TRP A 447 16.58 -14.48 -10.70
C TRP A 447 15.53 -13.58 -11.34
N ARG A 448 15.99 -12.58 -12.05
CA ARG A 448 15.15 -11.66 -12.81
C ARG A 448 15.44 -11.78 -14.29
N THR A 449 14.37 -11.76 -15.09
CA THR A 449 14.43 -11.61 -16.55
C THR A 449 13.42 -10.54 -16.96
N ASP A 450 13.92 -9.54 -17.67
CA ASP A 450 13.12 -8.44 -18.22
C ASP A 450 13.10 -8.54 -19.75
N LEU A 451 11.92 -8.40 -20.33
CA LEU A 451 11.70 -8.34 -21.77
C LEU A 451 11.06 -6.99 -22.12
N LEU A 452 11.53 -6.35 -23.16
CA LEU A 452 10.93 -5.14 -23.72
C LEU A 452 10.73 -5.34 -25.22
N PHE A 453 9.51 -5.08 -25.68
CA PHE A 453 9.13 -5.16 -27.08
C PHE A 453 8.53 -3.84 -27.53
N GLY A 454 8.94 -3.34 -28.66
CA GLY A 454 8.45 -2.09 -29.23
C GLY A 454 9.51 -1.34 -30.00
N SER A 455 9.49 -0.02 -29.91
CA SER A 455 10.48 0.87 -30.54
C SER A 455 11.90 0.59 -30.04
N THR A 456 12.03 0.22 -28.76
CA THR A 456 13.23 -0.41 -28.21
C THR A 456 12.91 -1.87 -27.91
N GLN A 457 13.84 -2.76 -28.23
CA GLN A 457 13.75 -4.18 -27.91
C GLN A 457 14.89 -4.51 -26.94
N SER A 458 14.60 -5.18 -25.84
CA SER A 458 15.66 -5.69 -24.96
C SER A 458 15.28 -6.99 -24.26
N VAL A 459 16.31 -7.78 -23.99
CA VAL A 459 16.25 -8.96 -23.14
C VAL A 459 17.37 -8.81 -22.12
N GLY A 460 17.00 -8.64 -20.85
CA GLY A 460 17.96 -8.52 -19.75
C GLY A 460 17.74 -9.60 -18.71
N THR A 461 18.81 -10.14 -18.16
CA THR A 461 18.74 -11.10 -17.05
C THR A 461 19.77 -10.79 -15.99
N GLU A 462 19.43 -10.96 -14.72
CA GLU A 462 20.30 -10.78 -13.57
C GLU A 462 20.04 -11.90 -12.55
N PHE A 463 21.09 -12.55 -12.10
CA PHE A 463 21.05 -13.46 -10.96
C PHE A 463 21.67 -12.77 -9.75
N TYR A 464 20.88 -12.42 -8.77
CA TYR A 464 21.30 -11.77 -7.54
C TYR A 464 21.56 -12.84 -6.48
N GLN A 465 22.83 -12.94 -6.00
CA GLN A 465 23.24 -13.89 -4.99
C GLN A 465 23.73 -13.15 -3.75
N PRO A 466 22.91 -13.04 -2.68
CA PRO A 466 23.40 -12.60 -1.37
C PRO A 466 24.51 -13.52 -0.86
N LEU A 467 25.51 -12.92 -0.23
CA LEU A 467 26.62 -13.64 0.41
C LEU A 467 26.40 -13.83 1.92
N VAL A 468 25.49 -13.01 2.47
CA VAL A 468 25.05 -13.08 3.87
C VAL A 468 23.52 -12.94 3.93
N PRO A 469 22.85 -13.48 4.94
CA PRO A 469 21.44 -13.21 5.17
C PRO A 469 21.17 -11.70 5.22
N GLY A 470 20.03 -11.25 4.68
CA GLY A 470 19.70 -9.82 4.62
C GLY A 470 20.35 -9.05 3.46
N GLY A 471 21.28 -9.68 2.70
CA GLY A 471 21.77 -9.12 1.43
C GLY A 471 22.70 -7.92 1.56
N ALA A 472 23.39 -7.75 2.70
CA ALA A 472 24.35 -6.65 2.88
C ALA A 472 25.47 -6.67 1.84
N TYR A 473 25.92 -7.86 1.44
CA TYR A 473 26.88 -8.08 0.36
C TYR A 473 26.33 -9.11 -0.60
N TYR A 474 26.57 -8.93 -1.90
CA TYR A 474 26.09 -9.86 -2.91
C TYR A 474 26.94 -9.86 -4.17
N LEU A 475 26.78 -10.90 -4.97
CA LEU A 475 27.25 -10.99 -6.35
C LEU A 475 26.05 -10.96 -7.31
N ALA A 476 26.23 -10.32 -8.44
CA ALA A 476 25.18 -10.22 -9.46
C ALA A 476 25.77 -10.38 -10.87
N PRO A 477 25.91 -11.62 -11.40
CA PRO A 477 26.09 -11.81 -12.83
C PRO A 477 24.84 -11.36 -13.59
N TRP A 478 25.07 -10.67 -14.71
CA TRP A 478 24.00 -10.14 -15.55
C TRP A 478 24.37 -10.20 -17.02
N ALA A 479 23.36 -10.22 -17.90
CA ALA A 479 23.52 -10.07 -19.33
C ALA A 479 22.34 -9.27 -19.90
N GLU A 480 22.59 -8.45 -20.91
CA GLU A 480 21.56 -7.66 -21.59
C GLU A 480 21.86 -7.63 -23.10
N PHE A 481 20.83 -7.92 -23.87
CA PHE A 481 20.77 -7.56 -25.29
C PHE A 481 19.80 -6.39 -25.43
N ARG A 482 20.20 -5.36 -26.16
CA ARG A 482 19.39 -4.18 -26.45
C ARG A 482 19.50 -3.82 -27.93
N ASN A 483 18.35 -3.48 -28.55
CA ASN A 483 18.25 -2.95 -29.89
C ASN A 483 17.39 -1.69 -29.84
N ARG A 484 17.97 -0.53 -30.12
CA ARG A 484 17.29 0.76 -30.08
C ARG A 484 17.59 1.62 -31.31
N ASP A 485 16.65 2.48 -31.66
CA ASP A 485 16.88 3.52 -32.64
C ASP A 485 17.57 4.70 -31.97
N MET A 486 18.51 5.33 -32.69
CA MET A 486 19.23 6.53 -32.27
C MET A 486 19.19 7.54 -33.42
N SER A 487 18.60 8.70 -33.17
CA SER A 487 18.54 9.79 -34.15
C SER A 487 19.77 10.68 -34.11
N ILE A 488 20.22 11.13 -35.25
CA ILE A 488 21.34 12.09 -35.41
C ILE A 488 20.77 13.39 -35.95
N PHE A 489 21.09 14.47 -35.25
CA PHE A 489 20.65 15.80 -35.63
C PHE A 489 21.87 16.65 -36.01
N VAL A 490 21.70 17.48 -37.04
CA VAL A 490 22.65 18.52 -37.46
C VAL A 490 21.85 19.79 -37.73
N ASN A 491 22.15 20.88 -37.07
CA ASN A 491 21.42 22.15 -37.18
C ASN A 491 19.89 21.94 -37.03
N ASP A 492 19.49 21.21 -36.00
CA ASP A 492 18.10 20.88 -35.66
C ASP A 492 17.35 19.93 -36.61
N ASP A 493 17.92 19.58 -37.78
CA ASP A 493 17.36 18.61 -38.69
C ASP A 493 17.88 17.21 -38.38
N ARG A 494 16.98 16.22 -38.39
CA ARG A 494 17.36 14.81 -38.31
C ARG A 494 17.91 14.36 -39.61
N VAL A 495 19.22 14.10 -39.69
CA VAL A 495 19.95 13.72 -40.89
C VAL A 495 20.10 12.20 -41.04
N ALA A 496 20.07 11.47 -39.92
CA ALA A 496 20.15 10.02 -39.95
C ALA A 496 19.46 9.40 -38.72
N ARG A 497 19.15 8.11 -38.86
CA ARG A 497 18.74 7.23 -37.79
C ARG A 497 19.57 5.96 -37.86
N TYR A 498 20.19 5.63 -36.73
CA TYR A 498 20.94 4.39 -36.55
C TYR A 498 20.12 3.40 -35.74
N ARG A 499 20.34 2.15 -35.99
CA ARG A 499 19.92 1.01 -35.20
C ARG A 499 21.10 0.49 -34.42
N VAL A 500 21.11 0.78 -33.10
CA VAL A 500 22.19 0.39 -32.19
C VAL A 500 21.82 -0.91 -31.49
N LYS A 501 22.61 -1.95 -31.75
CA LYS A 501 22.47 -3.26 -31.14
C LYS A 501 23.62 -3.50 -30.19
N THR A 502 23.35 -3.71 -28.89
CA THR A 502 24.35 -4.02 -27.87
C THR A 502 24.08 -5.37 -27.26
N LEU A 503 25.13 -6.15 -27.05
CA LEU A 503 25.11 -7.36 -26.25
C LEU A 503 26.19 -7.23 -25.19
N THR A 504 25.81 -7.15 -23.93
CA THR A 504 26.74 -6.93 -22.82
C THR A 504 26.47 -7.93 -21.71
N ALA A 505 27.52 -8.46 -21.11
CA ALA A 505 27.45 -9.29 -19.90
C ALA A 505 28.46 -8.81 -18.88
N GLY A 506 28.17 -9.02 -17.61
CA GLY A 506 29.04 -8.58 -16.55
C GLY A 506 28.81 -9.31 -15.23
N LEU A 507 29.69 -9.02 -14.28
CA LEU A 507 29.60 -9.49 -12.91
C LEU A 507 29.82 -8.29 -11.97
N ASP A 508 28.83 -8.01 -11.15
CA ASP A 508 28.89 -6.97 -10.13
C ASP A 508 29.06 -7.60 -8.74
N PHE A 509 29.94 -7.03 -7.93
CA PHE A 509 29.92 -7.13 -6.47
C PHE A 509 29.16 -5.93 -5.92
N GLY A 510 28.19 -6.16 -5.07
CA GLY A 510 27.36 -5.11 -4.50
C GLY A 510 27.37 -5.11 -2.98
N MET A 511 27.16 -3.92 -2.43
CA MET A 511 27.03 -3.67 -1.00
C MET A 511 25.87 -2.71 -0.76
N THR A 512 24.95 -3.07 0.14
CA THR A 512 23.90 -2.16 0.62
C THR A 512 24.45 -1.30 1.77
N LEU A 513 24.20 -0.01 1.73
CA LEU A 513 24.60 0.97 2.73
C LEU A 513 23.37 1.43 3.51
N GLY A 514 22.95 0.60 4.49
CA GLY A 514 21.64 0.71 5.12
C GLY A 514 20.50 0.52 4.11
N ASP A 515 19.34 1.12 4.39
CA ASP A 515 18.14 0.96 3.54
C ASP A 515 18.08 1.95 2.37
N ARG A 516 19.02 2.91 2.29
CA ARG A 516 18.89 4.10 1.43
C ARG A 516 19.88 4.17 0.29
N ALA A 517 20.96 3.39 0.34
CA ALA A 517 22.00 3.45 -0.67
C ALA A 517 22.55 2.07 -1.03
N GLU A 518 23.14 1.97 -2.20
CA GLU A 518 23.79 0.77 -2.72
C GLU A 518 25.04 1.16 -3.51
N LEU A 519 26.13 0.46 -3.26
CA LEU A 519 27.36 0.55 -4.04
C LEU A 519 27.53 -0.75 -4.83
N ARG A 520 27.74 -0.65 -6.15
CA ARG A 520 28.12 -1.76 -7.02
C ARG A 520 29.45 -1.46 -7.70
N PHE A 521 30.30 -2.45 -7.75
CA PHE A 521 31.53 -2.45 -8.53
C PHE A 521 31.56 -3.73 -9.37
N GLY A 522 31.82 -3.63 -10.66
CA GLY A 522 31.78 -4.78 -11.55
C GLY A 522 32.67 -4.65 -12.76
N ALA A 523 32.88 -5.78 -13.42
CA ALA A 523 33.50 -5.88 -14.72
C ALA A 523 32.48 -6.29 -15.76
N TYR A 524 32.61 -5.78 -16.97
CA TYR A 524 31.72 -6.12 -18.08
C TYR A 524 32.50 -6.34 -19.37
N ARG A 525 31.86 -7.05 -20.30
CA ARG A 525 32.30 -7.20 -21.69
C ARG A 525 31.08 -7.26 -22.61
N GLY A 526 31.21 -6.70 -23.81
CA GLY A 526 30.16 -6.69 -24.78
C GLY A 526 30.61 -6.35 -26.20
N THR A 527 29.63 -6.27 -27.07
CA THR A 527 29.80 -5.82 -28.45
C THR A 527 28.67 -4.85 -28.79
N THR A 528 29.00 -3.80 -29.51
CA THR A 528 28.04 -2.82 -30.04
C THR A 528 28.15 -2.80 -31.56
N ARG A 529 26.96 -2.76 -32.22
CA ARG A 529 26.85 -2.62 -33.63
C ARG A 529 25.86 -1.52 -34.00
N ASP A 530 26.34 -0.54 -34.74
CA ASP A 530 25.60 0.62 -35.20
C ASP A 530 25.32 0.48 -36.71
N ASP A 531 24.11 0.09 -37.07
CA ASP A 531 23.67 -0.06 -38.46
C ASP A 531 22.85 1.19 -38.87
N VAL A 532 23.06 1.75 -40.08
CA VAL A 532 22.27 2.88 -40.59
C VAL A 532 20.89 2.37 -41.01
N ASP A 533 19.82 2.88 -40.33
CA ASP A 533 18.44 2.53 -40.66
C ASP A 533 17.84 3.52 -41.68
N VAL A 534 18.10 4.82 -41.48
CA VAL A 534 17.68 5.90 -42.37
C VAL A 534 18.80 6.91 -42.49
N GLY A 535 19.19 7.31 -43.68
CA GLY A 535 20.22 8.33 -43.93
C GLY A 535 20.98 8.08 -45.23
N LEU A 536 22.01 8.90 -45.45
CA LEU A 536 22.90 8.74 -46.61
C LEU A 536 23.86 7.57 -46.39
N THR A 537 24.23 6.87 -47.45
CA THR A 537 25.22 5.78 -47.45
C THR A 537 26.64 6.22 -47.05
N LEU A 538 26.85 7.52 -46.84
CA LEU A 538 28.11 8.10 -46.34
C LEU A 538 28.31 7.95 -44.84
N PHE A 539 27.27 7.63 -44.07
CA PHE A 539 27.36 7.40 -42.64
C PHE A 539 27.96 6.00 -42.42
N PRO A 540 29.04 5.87 -41.61
CA PRO A 540 29.69 4.58 -41.37
C PRO A 540 28.84 3.66 -40.51
N GLU A 541 28.79 2.40 -40.86
CA GLU A 541 28.38 1.34 -39.97
C GLU A 541 29.57 0.99 -39.07
N VAL A 542 29.34 0.89 -37.77
CA VAL A 542 30.40 0.64 -36.77
C VAL A 542 30.07 -0.62 -36.00
N SER A 543 31.08 -1.48 -35.87
CA SER A 543 31.03 -2.62 -34.96
C SER A 543 32.25 -2.52 -34.06
N ARG A 544 32.08 -2.59 -32.77
CA ARG A 544 33.18 -2.51 -31.79
C ARG A 544 32.95 -3.48 -30.64
N ASP A 545 34.08 -3.92 -30.07
CA ASP A 545 34.08 -4.62 -28.81
C ASP A 545 34.20 -3.62 -27.66
N ASP A 546 33.40 -3.81 -26.61
CA ASP A 546 33.39 -3.04 -25.39
C ASP A 546 33.78 -3.90 -24.20
N GLY A 547 34.45 -3.33 -23.21
CA GLY A 547 34.80 -4.04 -21.98
C GLY A 547 35.48 -3.14 -20.98
N GLY A 548 35.33 -3.41 -19.70
CA GLY A 548 35.89 -2.54 -18.69
C GLY A 548 35.37 -2.77 -17.28
N LEU A 549 35.52 -1.74 -16.46
CA LEU A 549 35.08 -1.69 -15.08
C LEU A 549 33.95 -0.66 -14.93
N ARG A 550 33.02 -0.96 -14.01
CA ARG A 550 31.92 -0.05 -13.68
C ARG A 550 31.80 0.10 -12.17
N LEU A 551 31.68 1.34 -11.70
CA LEU A 551 31.32 1.69 -10.33
C LEU A 551 29.99 2.42 -10.36
N ARG A 552 29.07 2.06 -9.47
CA ARG A 552 27.74 2.67 -9.37
C ARG A 552 27.36 2.86 -7.91
N LEU A 553 27.10 4.11 -7.53
CA LEU A 553 26.56 4.49 -6.23
C LEU A 553 25.13 5.02 -6.44
N ALA A 554 24.16 4.34 -5.87
CA ALA A 554 22.76 4.74 -5.92
C ALA A 554 22.26 5.12 -4.51
N TYR A 555 21.55 6.24 -4.42
CA TYR A 555 20.88 6.71 -3.20
C TYR A 555 19.42 6.98 -3.52
N ASP A 556 18.47 6.62 -2.63
CA ASP A 556 17.06 6.80 -2.90
C ASP A 556 16.21 6.87 -1.62
N THR A 557 15.60 8.02 -1.39
CA THR A 557 14.65 8.30 -0.31
C THR A 557 13.37 8.97 -0.83
N LEU A 558 13.15 9.00 -2.17
CA LEU A 558 11.92 9.53 -2.72
C LEU A 558 10.72 8.68 -2.27
N ASN A 559 9.64 9.33 -1.87
CA ASN A 559 8.39 8.65 -1.50
C ASN A 559 7.59 8.14 -2.70
N SER A 560 7.81 8.70 -3.89
CA SER A 560 7.27 8.25 -5.18
C SER A 560 8.29 8.54 -6.28
N LEU A 561 8.28 7.77 -7.38
CA LEU A 561 9.11 8.08 -8.55
C LEU A 561 8.41 8.96 -9.58
N ASP A 562 7.09 8.83 -9.69
CA ASP A 562 6.30 9.50 -10.73
C ASP A 562 5.90 10.91 -10.32
N PHE A 563 5.33 11.05 -9.12
CA PHE A 563 4.93 12.33 -8.52
C PHE A 563 5.51 12.43 -7.10
N PRO A 564 6.85 12.60 -6.97
CA PRO A 564 7.47 12.67 -5.65
C PRO A 564 7.04 13.93 -4.90
N HIS A 565 6.80 13.76 -3.59
CA HIS A 565 6.44 14.86 -2.70
C HIS A 565 7.57 15.21 -1.74
N GLN A 566 8.43 14.24 -1.43
CA GLN A 566 9.55 14.43 -0.52
C GLN A 566 10.68 13.43 -0.80
N GLY A 567 11.86 13.79 -0.29
CA GLY A 567 13.04 12.94 -0.37
C GLY A 567 13.96 13.29 -1.53
N SER A 568 14.99 12.49 -1.71
CA SER A 568 16.01 12.69 -2.74
C SER A 568 16.39 11.37 -3.38
N ARG A 569 16.84 11.44 -4.61
CA ARG A 569 17.41 10.32 -5.35
C ARG A 569 18.69 10.76 -6.06
N GLY A 570 19.72 9.97 -5.96
CA GLY A 570 20.99 10.17 -6.63
C GLY A 570 21.50 8.90 -7.30
N LEU A 571 22.21 9.09 -8.42
CA LEU A 571 22.98 8.06 -9.10
C LEU A 571 24.30 8.66 -9.52
N PHE A 572 25.40 8.09 -9.02
CA PHE A 572 26.73 8.36 -9.52
C PHE A 572 27.27 7.11 -10.17
N GLU A 573 27.78 7.25 -11.40
CA GLU A 573 28.27 6.15 -12.21
C GLU A 573 29.61 6.50 -12.82
N VAL A 574 30.55 5.56 -12.78
CA VAL A 574 31.86 5.62 -13.44
C VAL A 574 32.00 4.40 -14.32
N THR A 575 32.28 4.61 -15.59
CA THR A 575 32.60 3.54 -16.56
C THR A 575 33.99 3.77 -17.10
N ASP A 576 34.86 2.80 -16.88
CA ASP A 576 36.25 2.78 -17.38
C ASP A 576 36.36 1.68 -18.44
N SER A 577 36.30 2.10 -19.70
CA SER A 577 36.47 1.21 -20.86
C SER A 577 37.96 0.99 -21.12
N LEU A 578 38.37 -0.27 -21.13
CA LEU A 578 39.79 -0.66 -21.11
C LEU A 578 40.09 -1.75 -22.13
N GLY A 579 41.14 -1.54 -22.93
CA GLY A 579 41.65 -2.55 -23.87
C GLY A 579 42.09 -3.85 -23.17
N SER A 580 42.52 -3.80 -21.91
CA SER A 580 42.81 -4.98 -21.10
C SER A 580 41.59 -5.88 -20.81
N PHE A 581 40.37 -5.32 -20.89
CA PHE A 581 39.13 -6.05 -20.81
C PHE A 581 38.50 -6.33 -22.18
N GLY A 582 39.22 -6.03 -23.27
CA GLY A 582 38.85 -6.29 -24.64
C GLY A 582 38.06 -5.17 -25.33
N ALA A 583 38.11 -3.95 -24.79
CA ALA A 583 37.54 -2.78 -25.47
C ALA A 583 38.48 -2.36 -26.64
N GLU A 584 37.86 -1.95 -27.74
CA GLU A 584 38.59 -1.36 -28.87
C GLU A 584 38.91 0.12 -28.64
N GLN A 585 38.20 0.77 -27.71
CA GLN A 585 38.36 2.19 -27.42
C GLN A 585 38.43 2.42 -25.91
N ASP A 586 39.53 3.00 -25.44
CA ASP A 586 39.70 3.35 -24.02
C ASP A 586 39.07 4.71 -23.73
N TYR A 587 38.23 4.77 -22.70
CA TYR A 587 37.68 6.01 -22.17
C TYR A 587 37.29 5.87 -20.70
N LEU A 588 37.30 6.99 -19.98
CA LEU A 588 36.73 7.11 -18.63
C LEU A 588 35.54 8.08 -18.65
N ARG A 589 34.35 7.56 -18.42
CA ARG A 589 33.08 8.28 -18.37
C ARG A 589 32.58 8.37 -16.95
N THR A 590 32.17 9.57 -16.53
CA THR A 590 31.52 9.78 -15.23
C THR A 590 30.17 10.45 -15.42
N GLN A 591 29.19 10.08 -14.59
CA GLN A 591 27.87 10.68 -14.62
C GLN A 591 27.31 10.79 -13.21
N LEU A 592 26.71 11.92 -12.89
CA LEU A 592 25.94 12.18 -11.68
C LEU A 592 24.56 12.69 -12.06
N ASP A 593 23.53 12.04 -11.54
CA ASP A 593 22.15 12.49 -11.61
C ASP A 593 21.60 12.64 -10.18
N TRP A 594 20.99 13.77 -9.85
CA TRP A 594 20.43 14.02 -8.54
C TRP A 594 19.08 14.73 -8.66
N THR A 595 18.07 14.26 -7.94
CA THR A 595 16.73 14.90 -7.85
C THR A 595 16.29 14.96 -6.40
N THR A 596 15.75 16.10 -5.98
CA THR A 596 15.16 16.31 -4.66
C THR A 596 13.77 16.92 -4.79
N ALA A 597 12.84 16.51 -3.93
CA ALA A 597 11.47 16.96 -3.87
C ALA A 597 11.15 17.59 -2.51
N TRP A 598 10.44 18.73 -2.53
CA TRP A 598 9.93 19.42 -1.34
C TRP A 598 8.48 19.82 -1.57
N THR A 599 7.60 19.53 -0.61
CA THR A 599 6.18 19.88 -0.69
C THR A 599 5.84 21.05 0.24
N PHE A 600 5.08 22.00 -0.30
CA PHE A 600 4.53 23.16 0.38
C PHE A 600 3.01 23.19 0.17
N GLY A 601 2.25 22.73 1.17
CA GLY A 601 0.80 22.59 1.03
C GLY A 601 0.41 21.55 -0.03
N LYS A 602 -0.24 21.97 -1.12
CA LYS A 602 -0.62 21.09 -2.26
C LYS A 602 0.38 21.18 -3.42
N GLY A 603 1.41 22.00 -3.32
CA GLY A 603 2.42 22.21 -4.35
C GLY A 603 3.72 21.50 -4.00
N THR A 604 4.38 20.91 -4.99
CA THR A 604 5.69 20.27 -4.87
C THR A 604 6.69 20.92 -5.80
N LEU A 605 7.84 21.28 -5.25
CA LEU A 605 9.01 21.74 -5.99
C LEU A 605 9.98 20.58 -6.15
N LEU A 606 10.44 20.34 -7.38
CA LEU A 606 11.48 19.36 -7.68
C LEU A 606 12.68 20.10 -8.28
N ALA A 607 13.87 19.85 -7.72
CA ALA A 607 15.13 20.28 -8.30
C ALA A 607 15.89 19.05 -8.81
N THR A 608 16.29 19.09 -10.08
CA THR A 608 17.13 18.06 -10.71
C THR A 608 18.43 18.68 -11.16
N PHE A 609 19.53 17.98 -10.92
CA PHE A 609 20.87 18.30 -11.39
C PHE A 609 21.47 17.05 -12.05
N SER A 610 22.07 17.23 -13.22
CA SER A 610 22.86 16.17 -13.89
C SER A 610 24.18 16.74 -14.39
N TYR A 611 25.22 15.96 -14.22
CA TYR A 611 26.56 16.26 -14.76
C TYR A 611 27.13 14.97 -15.38
N GLY A 612 27.65 15.10 -16.58
CA GLY A 612 28.35 14.03 -17.28
C GLY A 612 29.67 14.52 -17.85
N ASP A 613 30.73 13.73 -17.75
CA ASP A 613 32.05 14.09 -18.24
C ASP A 613 32.81 12.90 -18.83
N THR A 614 33.52 13.13 -19.91
CA THR A 614 34.53 12.26 -20.46
C THR A 614 35.86 12.68 -19.89
N VAL A 615 36.29 12.04 -18.77
CA VAL A 615 37.50 12.38 -18.03
C VAL A 615 38.76 12.06 -18.84
N SER A 616 38.75 10.96 -19.59
CA SER A 616 39.83 10.54 -20.47
C SER A 616 39.28 9.75 -21.68
N GLY A 617 40.04 9.71 -22.77
CA GLY A 617 39.62 9.07 -24.01
C GLY A 617 38.68 9.91 -24.84
N ARG A 618 37.92 9.29 -25.69
CA ARG A 618 36.78 9.84 -26.44
C ARG A 618 35.61 8.86 -26.32
N LEU A 619 34.42 9.38 -26.16
CA LEU A 619 33.24 8.53 -26.16
C LEU A 619 32.88 8.08 -27.58
N PRO A 620 32.57 6.81 -27.78
CA PRO A 620 31.83 6.38 -28.96
C PRO A 620 30.53 7.19 -29.09
N PHE A 621 30.10 7.38 -30.32
CA PHE A 621 28.97 8.26 -30.60
C PHE A 621 27.67 7.85 -29.87
N ASP A 622 27.41 6.56 -29.75
CA ASP A 622 26.26 5.99 -29.05
C ASP A 622 26.34 6.06 -27.51
N GLU A 623 27.55 6.33 -26.95
CA GLU A 623 27.84 6.50 -25.51
C GLU A 623 27.88 7.97 -25.08
N GLN A 624 27.83 8.93 -26.02
CA GLN A 624 27.82 10.36 -25.69
C GLN A 624 26.62 10.75 -24.85
N PHE A 625 26.78 11.79 -24.03
CA PHE A 625 25.70 12.38 -23.24
C PHE A 625 24.68 13.06 -24.16
N VAL A 626 23.40 12.97 -23.77
CA VAL A 626 22.30 13.51 -24.56
C VAL A 626 21.38 14.41 -23.70
N LEU A 627 20.87 15.48 -24.32
CA LEU A 627 19.81 16.32 -23.81
C LEU A 627 18.71 16.51 -24.89
N GLY A 628 17.53 16.92 -24.46
CA GLY A 628 16.33 17.06 -25.26
C GLY A 628 15.25 16.05 -24.82
N GLY A 629 14.00 16.43 -24.93
CA GLY A 629 12.85 15.66 -24.53
C GLY A 629 12.17 16.14 -23.26
N ILE A 630 11.04 15.58 -22.94
CA ILE A 630 10.22 15.96 -21.80
C ILE A 630 11.03 15.94 -20.48
N GLY A 631 11.11 17.10 -19.80
CA GLY A 631 11.82 17.25 -18.53
C GLY A 631 13.37 17.24 -18.65
N ARG A 632 13.92 17.27 -19.86
CA ARG A 632 15.36 17.38 -20.18
C ARG A 632 15.61 18.33 -21.34
N LEU A 633 15.23 19.59 -21.23
CA LEU A 633 15.08 20.60 -22.26
C LEU A 633 13.84 20.32 -23.13
N SER A 634 12.68 20.56 -22.55
CA SER A 634 11.38 20.20 -23.10
C SER A 634 10.99 20.93 -24.40
N GLY A 635 11.70 21.96 -24.80
CA GLY A 635 11.54 22.61 -26.11
C GLY A 635 12.17 21.81 -27.25
N TYR A 636 13.17 20.97 -26.95
CA TYR A 636 13.95 20.20 -27.91
C TYR A 636 13.39 18.80 -28.07
N ARG A 637 13.63 18.16 -29.25
CA ARG A 637 13.28 16.75 -29.47
C ARG A 637 14.09 15.83 -28.58
N THR A 638 13.58 14.63 -28.32
CA THR A 638 14.30 13.62 -27.54
C THR A 638 15.66 13.29 -28.15
N GLU A 639 16.73 13.37 -27.30
CA GLU A 639 18.14 13.14 -27.68
C GLU A 639 18.68 14.05 -28.80
N GLN A 640 18.08 15.24 -29.01
CA GLN A 640 18.50 16.16 -30.06
C GLN A 640 19.91 16.70 -29.86
N LEU A 641 20.27 16.98 -28.61
CA LEU A 641 21.59 17.54 -28.26
C LEU A 641 22.48 16.43 -27.74
N ARG A 642 23.74 16.41 -28.22
CA ARG A 642 24.70 15.34 -27.92
C ARG A 642 26.10 15.90 -27.71
N GLY A 643 26.88 15.32 -26.81
CA GLY A 643 28.24 15.77 -26.54
C GLY A 643 29.03 14.86 -25.59
N GLU A 644 30.32 15.14 -25.44
CA GLU A 644 31.25 14.43 -24.54
C GLU A 644 31.20 14.91 -23.09
N ARG A 645 30.60 16.09 -22.84
CA ARG A 645 30.35 16.62 -21.49
C ARG A 645 28.99 17.30 -21.46
N MET A 646 28.32 17.17 -20.32
CA MET A 646 26.96 17.67 -20.10
C MET A 646 26.83 18.28 -18.72
N LEU A 647 26.16 19.45 -18.64
CA LEU A 647 25.62 20.00 -17.40
C LEU A 647 24.13 20.24 -17.61
N PHE A 648 23.28 19.84 -16.68
CA PHE A 648 21.84 20.07 -16.76
C PHE A 648 21.27 20.39 -15.38
N GLY A 649 20.37 21.37 -15.35
CA GLY A 649 19.57 21.75 -14.18
C GLY A 649 18.12 21.95 -14.53
N ARG A 650 17.22 21.49 -13.67
CA ARG A 650 15.77 21.70 -13.80
C ARG A 650 15.14 22.05 -12.46
N LEU A 651 14.27 23.06 -12.49
CA LEU A 651 13.30 23.31 -11.43
C LEU A 651 11.90 23.02 -11.98
N ALA A 652 11.16 22.13 -11.35
CA ALA A 652 9.80 21.80 -11.72
C ALA A 652 8.86 22.08 -10.53
N TYR A 653 7.72 22.70 -10.79
CA TYR A 653 6.66 22.89 -9.82
C TYR A 653 5.41 22.15 -10.26
N LEU A 654 4.85 21.32 -9.36
CA LEU A 654 3.64 20.55 -9.57
C LEU A 654 2.61 20.88 -8.49
N GLN A 655 1.45 21.34 -8.89
CA GLN A 655 0.30 21.59 -8.01
C GLN A 655 -0.69 20.46 -8.14
N ARG A 656 -0.97 19.75 -7.04
CA ARG A 656 -2.08 18.78 -6.99
C ARG A 656 -3.40 19.55 -7.03
N LEU A 657 -4.20 19.31 -8.06
CA LEU A 657 -5.49 19.98 -8.27
C LEU A 657 -6.66 19.19 -7.66
N GLY A 658 -6.59 17.87 -7.70
CA GLY A 658 -7.66 16.98 -7.23
C GLY A 658 -7.37 15.53 -7.55
N GLU A 659 -8.45 14.75 -7.58
CA GLU A 659 -8.42 13.35 -8.01
C GLU A 659 -9.69 13.01 -8.80
N VAL A 660 -9.58 12.11 -9.77
CA VAL A 660 -10.67 11.54 -10.54
C VAL A 660 -10.53 10.01 -10.51
N ALA A 661 -11.59 9.30 -10.13
CA ALA A 661 -11.56 7.85 -9.98
C ALA A 661 -10.37 7.34 -9.11
N ARG A 662 -10.04 8.06 -8.02
CA ARG A 662 -8.88 7.83 -7.13
C ARG A 662 -7.51 8.04 -7.78
N MET A 663 -7.45 8.62 -8.97
CA MET A 663 -6.20 8.98 -9.64
C MET A 663 -5.94 10.47 -9.41
N PRO A 664 -4.90 10.86 -8.66
CA PRO A 664 -4.55 12.26 -8.46
C PRO A 664 -4.07 12.88 -9.78
N TYR A 665 -4.45 14.14 -10.01
CA TYR A 665 -4.00 14.89 -11.16
C TYR A 665 -3.36 16.21 -10.77
N TYR A 666 -2.40 16.61 -11.58
CA TYR A 666 -1.48 17.68 -11.32
C TYR A 666 -1.40 18.64 -12.51
N PHE A 667 -1.12 19.89 -12.22
CA PHE A 667 -0.73 20.88 -13.22
C PHE A 667 0.53 21.60 -12.73
N GLY A 668 1.42 21.93 -13.68
CA GLY A 668 2.66 22.59 -13.31
C GLY A 668 3.49 22.98 -14.51
N GLY A 669 4.77 23.24 -14.25
CA GLY A 669 5.71 23.59 -15.29
C GLY A 669 7.15 23.41 -14.84
N THR A 670 8.07 23.55 -15.80
CA THR A 670 9.51 23.45 -15.58
C THR A 670 10.24 24.67 -16.10
N LEU A 671 11.38 24.95 -15.46
CA LEU A 671 12.44 25.79 -15.99
C LEU A 671 13.69 24.93 -16.08
N GLU A 672 14.31 24.89 -17.23
CA GLU A 672 15.36 23.97 -17.57
C GLU A 672 16.54 24.71 -18.21
N TYR A 673 17.75 24.34 -17.82
CA TYR A 673 18.99 24.82 -18.38
C TYR A 673 19.92 23.65 -18.65
N GLY A 674 20.51 23.60 -19.82
CA GLY A 674 21.48 22.60 -20.22
C GLY A 674 22.69 23.24 -20.90
N ARG A 675 23.85 22.67 -20.69
CA ARG A 675 25.07 23.04 -21.40
C ARG A 675 25.76 21.77 -21.92
N MET A 676 26.09 21.79 -23.21
CA MET A 676 26.74 20.67 -23.89
C MET A 676 28.11 21.09 -24.45
N TRP A 677 29.08 20.21 -24.33
CA TRP A 677 30.41 20.38 -24.92
C TRP A 677 30.65 19.21 -25.89
N GLN A 678 31.04 19.58 -27.12
CA GLN A 678 31.32 18.59 -28.17
C GLN A 678 32.67 17.90 -27.96
N ASN A 679 33.62 18.57 -27.34
CA ASN A 679 34.96 18.03 -27.09
C ASN A 679 35.41 18.37 -25.66
N ALA A 680 35.29 17.45 -24.75
CA ALA A 680 35.60 17.64 -23.33
C ALA A 680 37.09 17.93 -23.04
N ARG A 681 38.01 17.53 -23.93
CA ARG A 681 39.46 17.75 -23.75
C ARG A 681 39.94 19.10 -24.22
N GLN A 682 39.32 19.67 -25.24
CA GLN A 682 39.72 20.95 -25.80
C GLN A 682 38.99 22.13 -25.22
N GLU A 683 37.84 21.87 -24.56
CA GLU A 683 36.94 22.88 -24.05
C GLU A 683 36.99 22.88 -22.51
N SER A 684 37.28 24.04 -21.92
CA SER A 684 37.19 24.22 -20.46
C SER A 684 35.72 24.15 -20.03
N ILE A 685 35.46 23.74 -18.80
CA ILE A 685 34.11 23.78 -18.21
C ILE A 685 33.50 25.19 -18.26
N LEU A 686 34.34 26.22 -18.26
CA LEU A 686 33.94 27.60 -18.26
C LEU A 686 33.77 28.22 -19.65
N ASP A 687 34.32 27.59 -20.70
CA ASP A 687 34.40 28.13 -22.05
C ASP A 687 33.84 27.16 -23.10
N GLN A 688 33.34 27.68 -24.22
CA GLN A 688 32.97 26.99 -25.47
C GLN A 688 31.86 25.93 -25.42
N GLY A 689 31.13 25.73 -24.30
CA GLY A 689 29.92 24.94 -24.28
C GLY A 689 28.75 25.67 -24.96
N GLN A 690 27.84 24.92 -25.56
CA GLN A 690 26.58 25.46 -26.09
C GLN A 690 25.53 25.46 -24.97
N ASP A 691 25.03 26.66 -24.67
CA ASP A 691 23.99 26.89 -23.68
C ASP A 691 22.61 26.70 -24.32
N HIS A 692 21.73 26.00 -23.62
CA HIS A 692 20.38 25.79 -24.02
C HIS A 692 19.44 26.01 -22.81
N SER A 693 18.32 26.66 -23.05
CA SER A 693 17.30 26.88 -22.03
C SER A 693 15.94 26.42 -22.54
N SER A 694 15.09 26.00 -21.62
CA SER A 694 13.74 25.59 -21.94
C SER A 694 12.81 25.84 -20.77
N ALA A 695 11.54 26.06 -21.10
CA ALA A 695 10.44 26.09 -20.14
C ALA A 695 9.30 25.23 -20.64
N SER A 696 8.56 24.62 -19.73
CA SER A 696 7.38 23.84 -20.12
C SER A 696 6.20 24.03 -19.18
N LEU A 697 5.00 23.83 -19.73
CA LEU A 697 3.78 23.61 -18.96
C LEU A 697 3.39 22.14 -19.10
N MET A 698 2.92 21.53 -18.01
CA MET A 698 2.53 20.14 -18.01
C MET A 698 1.26 19.89 -17.22
N PHE A 699 0.46 18.97 -17.72
CA PHE A 699 -0.63 18.33 -17.01
C PHE A 699 -0.27 16.85 -16.80
N GLY A 700 -0.41 16.35 -15.58
CA GLY A 700 -0.08 14.98 -15.22
C GLY A 700 -1.19 14.31 -14.46
N ILE A 701 -1.35 13.00 -14.65
CA ILE A 701 -2.26 12.14 -13.89
C ILE A 701 -1.51 10.88 -13.46
N ASP A 702 -1.67 10.49 -12.19
CA ASP A 702 -1.12 9.24 -11.68
C ASP A 702 -2.15 8.13 -11.88
N SER A 703 -2.00 7.38 -12.96
CA SER A 703 -2.97 6.38 -13.38
C SER A 703 -2.54 4.96 -12.98
N PHE A 704 -3.48 4.02 -12.99
CA PHE A 704 -3.19 2.60 -12.72
C PHE A 704 -2.28 1.94 -13.77
N LEU A 705 -2.15 2.52 -14.97
CA LEU A 705 -1.19 2.10 -16.01
C LEU A 705 0.18 2.78 -15.87
N GLY A 706 0.35 3.64 -14.88
CA GLY A 706 1.51 4.51 -14.68
C GLY A 706 1.19 5.98 -14.93
N PRO A 707 2.19 6.86 -14.79
CA PRO A 707 1.99 8.29 -14.98
C PRO A 707 1.62 8.62 -16.42
N ALA A 708 0.68 9.54 -16.61
CA ALA A 708 0.38 10.11 -17.92
C ALA A 708 0.66 11.62 -17.90
N PHE A 709 1.33 12.13 -18.93
CA PHE A 709 1.68 13.54 -19.06
C PHE A 709 1.31 14.06 -20.43
N LEU A 710 0.77 15.27 -20.44
CA LEU A 710 0.71 16.17 -21.60
C LEU A 710 1.57 17.37 -21.27
N SER A 711 2.57 17.66 -22.10
CA SER A 711 3.50 18.76 -21.88
C SER A 711 3.70 19.57 -23.15
N TYR A 712 3.77 20.89 -23.01
CA TYR A 712 4.19 21.81 -24.04
C TYR A 712 5.45 22.52 -23.58
N GLY A 713 6.52 22.38 -24.35
CA GLY A 713 7.83 22.95 -24.08
C GLY A 713 8.23 23.99 -25.13
N ILE A 714 8.91 25.04 -24.65
CA ILE A 714 9.52 26.08 -25.48
C ILE A 714 11.00 26.13 -25.09
N GLY A 715 11.88 26.09 -26.08
CA GLY A 715 13.31 26.28 -25.95
C GLY A 715 13.76 27.63 -26.51
N ASP A 716 15.03 27.96 -26.32
CA ASP A 716 15.70 29.04 -27.04
C ASP A 716 15.70 28.76 -28.55
N ASP A 717 16.08 29.75 -29.36
CA ASP A 717 16.11 29.67 -30.82
C ASP A 717 14.78 29.25 -31.48
N GLY A 718 13.64 29.44 -30.77
CA GLY A 718 12.31 29.16 -31.28
C GLY A 718 11.92 27.68 -31.31
N GLN A 719 12.70 26.84 -30.64
CA GLN A 719 12.37 25.42 -30.46
C GLN A 719 11.07 25.25 -29.68
N GLN A 720 10.17 24.39 -30.17
CA GLN A 720 8.89 24.08 -29.53
C GLN A 720 8.55 22.61 -29.71
N ASN A 721 8.01 21.99 -28.68
CA ASN A 721 7.56 20.61 -28.78
C ASN A 721 6.35 20.34 -27.87
N VAL A 722 5.53 19.38 -28.28
CA VAL A 722 4.40 18.85 -27.50
C VAL A 722 4.65 17.38 -27.25
N TYR A 723 4.52 16.97 -26.01
CA TYR A 723 4.70 15.58 -25.61
C TYR A 723 3.42 15.01 -25.04
N LEU A 724 3.07 13.80 -25.45
CA LEU A 724 2.09 12.94 -24.81
C LEU A 724 2.82 11.69 -24.33
N LEU A 725 2.76 11.43 -23.02
CA LEU A 725 3.43 10.29 -22.39
C LEU A 725 2.43 9.48 -21.57
N LEU A 726 2.45 8.17 -21.70
CA LEU A 726 1.80 7.21 -20.81
C LEU A 726 2.84 6.18 -20.35
N GLY A 727 2.93 5.98 -19.04
CA GLY A 727 3.99 5.19 -18.42
C GLY A 727 5.29 5.98 -18.33
N ARG A 728 6.39 5.30 -18.00
CA ARG A 728 7.73 5.91 -17.95
C ARG A 728 8.45 5.66 -19.26
N PRO A 729 9.20 6.63 -19.79
CA PRO A 729 10.06 6.40 -20.94
C PRO A 729 11.13 5.34 -20.60
N TRP A 730 11.57 4.64 -21.61
CA TRP A 730 12.52 3.52 -21.54
C TRP A 730 13.96 3.98 -21.34
#